data_775db01231a1460634f6ebc54f2958b5
#
_entry.id   775db01231a1460634f6ebc54f2958b5
#
_cell.length_a   1.000
_cell.length_b   1.000
_cell.length_c   1.000
_cell.angle_alpha   90.00
_cell.angle_beta   90.00
_cell.angle_gamma   90.00
#
_symmetry.space_group_name_H-M   'P 1'
#
loop_
_entity.id
_entity.type
_entity.pdbx_description
1 polymer ?
#
loop_
_entity_poly.entity_id
_entity_poly.type
_entity_poly.pdbx_seq_one_letter_code
_entity_poly.pdbx_strand_id
1 'polypeptide(L)'
;MLAPLLLWAVLLRWVCSGGGRSWQHCTELRPLDVLAELLPDHVRVLRAQGLRGLQLHASRPRALAFPASRLFLHCDRFPEEFSIIVTLRVLAVPAKRNEYIFTLMAEESPGVLVGLRYSPGKLHFLFWSPERAGGWQNRVTFRNVXXXXXXXXVSLADGRWHTLVLAVSGQSFSLSVDCGLPKDVVVETPFPASLSVKRASFYLGNRRRRKGFFTGLLRQLVLLPGADATPRICTAMNYKATALSIPAVLQDVPVKAASNEVLKYPHGANMKVTLGSRPPCTKQEKAQFWFNASRRGLYLCDGSAWISMLEVKQRLDYVEEYQDLVTNSETMGVEVFTIPRVGLFAATANRHSPPGSAVYKWTDGKFVLYQNIPTYQAQSWKYFTIGKKIFLAVANLEQNERGQEFSVIYKWSHRKEKFVTYQRITTHSARDWEAFVIEGEAFLAVVNHREGNNHNIDSVIYRWNPSTGLFETNQTIQTSGAYDWEFFAIGPYSFLAVANTFNGTSTNIYSHIYIWLSGSFQLFQSILTFGAADWEVFHIGDRVFLAVANSHSYDSRIPAPSNFYAINSSIYELNITAQMFVKFQDLLTYSALDWEFFSVGDDSFLVVANSFDGFTFSINSIIYRWQGYEGFVAAHHLPTVGCRDWEAFNTTEGSYLLYSSAKEPLSKVLKLKTT
;
A
#
# COMPACT_ATOMS: atom_id res chain seq x y z
N MET A 1 -20.94 23.12 -11.35
CA MET A 1 -19.80 23.52 -12.19
C MET A 1 -18.83 24.49 -11.53
N LEU A 2 -19.27 25.27 -10.54
CA LEU A 2 -18.38 26.24 -9.87
C LEU A 2 -17.57 25.66 -8.72
N ALA A 3 -18.05 24.56 -8.10
CA ALA A 3 -17.35 24.00 -6.94
C ALA A 3 -15.99 23.38 -7.27
N PRO A 4 -15.81 22.66 -8.40
CA PRO A 4 -14.47 22.18 -8.77
C PRO A 4 -13.47 23.29 -9.02
N LEU A 5 -13.94 24.43 -9.55
CA LEU A 5 -13.07 25.58 -9.81
C LEU A 5 -12.58 26.24 -8.53
N LEU A 6 -13.43 26.24 -7.48
CA LEU A 6 -13.03 26.78 -6.19
C LEU A 6 -12.01 25.87 -5.50
N LEU A 7 -12.16 24.57 -5.65
CA LEU A 7 -11.17 23.62 -5.12
C LEU A 7 -9.82 23.82 -5.81
N TRP A 8 -9.85 24.03 -7.13
CA TRP A 8 -8.64 24.33 -7.89
C TRP A 8 -7.95 25.59 -7.38
N ALA A 9 -8.74 26.63 -7.06
CA ALA A 9 -8.18 27.89 -6.59
C ALA A 9 -7.56 27.77 -5.20
N VAL A 10 -8.18 26.97 -4.31
CA VAL A 10 -7.67 26.82 -2.94
C VAL A 10 -6.40 25.94 -2.93
N LEU A 11 -6.40 24.86 -3.72
CA LEU A 11 -5.23 24.00 -3.79
C LEU A 11 -4.07 24.62 -4.57
N LEU A 12 -4.38 25.44 -5.57
CA LEU A 12 -3.35 26.19 -6.27
C LEU A 12 -2.66 27.21 -5.36
N ARG A 13 -3.41 27.79 -4.42
CA ARG A 13 -2.81 28.72 -3.45
C ARG A 13 -1.84 28.02 -2.49
N TRP A 14 -2.11 26.75 -2.18
CA TRP A 14 -1.21 25.99 -1.35
C TRP A 14 0.07 25.58 -2.08
N VAL A 15 -0.05 25.31 -3.38
CA VAL A 15 1.09 24.89 -4.21
C VAL A 15 1.93 26.09 -4.67
N CYS A 16 1.31 27.25 -4.86
CA CYS A 16 2.00 28.41 -5.41
C CYS A 16 2.70 29.29 -4.38
N SER A 17 2.68 28.93 -3.10
CA SER A 17 3.33 29.76 -2.08
C SER A 17 4.84 29.50 -1.96
N GLY A 18 5.35 28.50 -2.66
CA GLY A 18 6.78 28.33 -2.79
C GLY A 18 7.18 28.64 -4.22
N GLY A 19 7.90 29.72 -4.42
CA GLY A 19 8.25 30.21 -5.75
C GLY A 19 9.20 29.29 -6.51
N GLY A 20 8.77 28.06 -6.77
CA GLY A 20 9.53 27.10 -7.53
C GLY A 20 9.33 27.26 -9.02
N ARG A 21 10.38 27.06 -9.79
CA ARG A 21 10.31 27.10 -11.23
C ARG A 21 9.52 25.89 -11.75
N SER A 22 8.80 26.09 -12.85
CA SER A 22 7.89 25.06 -13.37
C SER A 22 8.58 23.73 -13.68
N TRP A 23 9.83 23.76 -14.10
CA TRP A 23 10.53 22.54 -14.44
C TRP A 23 10.92 21.68 -13.22
N GLN A 24 10.90 22.26 -12.03
CA GLN A 24 11.22 21.51 -10.81
C GLN A 24 10.18 20.45 -10.47
N HIS A 25 9.00 20.56 -11.02
CA HIS A 25 7.92 19.64 -10.72
C HIS A 25 7.97 18.34 -11.52
N CYS A 26 8.88 18.21 -12.48
CA CYS A 26 9.00 17.02 -13.30
C CYS A 26 9.28 15.77 -12.49
N THR A 27 10.15 15.88 -11.47
CA THR A 27 10.64 14.73 -10.73
C THR A 27 10.36 14.81 -9.23
N GLU A 28 9.60 15.82 -8.79
CA GLU A 28 9.44 16.07 -7.36
C GLU A 28 8.49 15.12 -6.65
N LEU A 29 7.52 14.59 -7.35
CA LEU A 29 6.39 13.95 -6.68
C LEU A 29 6.42 12.43 -6.71
N ARG A 30 7.18 11.81 -7.60
CA ARG A 30 7.17 10.36 -7.70
C ARG A 30 8.43 9.85 -8.38
N PRO A 31 8.74 8.58 -8.15
CA PRO A 31 9.83 7.95 -8.90
C PRO A 31 9.50 7.87 -10.38
N LEU A 32 10.51 8.06 -11.22
CA LEU A 32 10.37 7.89 -12.66
C LEU A 32 10.84 6.48 -13.03
N ASP A 33 9.90 5.62 -13.35
CA ASP A 33 10.20 4.24 -13.73
C ASP A 33 10.58 4.20 -15.20
N VAL A 34 11.87 4.09 -15.47
CA VAL A 34 12.38 4.12 -16.83
C VAL A 34 11.91 2.92 -17.64
N LEU A 35 11.71 1.77 -16.98
CA LEU A 35 11.28 0.56 -17.69
C LEU A 35 9.79 0.59 -18.07
N ALA A 36 9.02 1.47 -17.45
CA ALA A 36 7.59 1.55 -17.76
C ALA A 36 7.32 2.01 -19.18
N GLU A 37 8.30 2.67 -19.81
CA GLU A 37 8.15 3.17 -21.18
C GLU A 37 8.46 2.11 -22.25
N LEU A 38 8.89 0.93 -21.85
CA LEU A 38 9.16 -0.14 -22.81
C LEU A 38 7.85 -0.74 -23.31
N LEU A 39 7.82 -1.06 -24.61
CA LEU A 39 6.66 -1.68 -25.22
C LEU A 39 6.61 -3.17 -24.82
N PRO A 40 5.57 -3.61 -24.12
CA PRO A 40 5.58 -4.97 -23.52
C PRO A 40 5.73 -6.09 -24.54
N ASP A 41 5.16 -5.91 -25.74
CA ASP A 41 5.18 -6.97 -26.74
C ASP A 41 6.50 -7.07 -27.48
N HIS A 42 7.40 -6.13 -27.29
CA HIS A 42 8.66 -6.06 -28.02
C HIS A 42 9.88 -6.31 -27.15
N VAL A 43 9.68 -6.51 -25.85
CA VAL A 43 10.77 -6.74 -24.91
C VAL A 43 10.66 -8.17 -24.39
N ARG A 44 11.77 -8.90 -24.49
CA ARG A 44 11.79 -10.29 -24.06
C ARG A 44 11.86 -10.37 -22.54
N VAL A 45 10.98 -11.18 -21.95
CA VAL A 45 10.89 -11.35 -20.51
C VAL A 45 11.28 -12.77 -20.14
N LEU A 46 12.21 -12.92 -19.19
CA LEU A 46 12.64 -14.23 -18.68
C LEU A 46 12.48 -14.27 -17.18
N ARG A 47 12.30 -15.48 -16.67
CA ARG A 47 12.27 -15.69 -15.22
C ARG A 47 13.63 -16.27 -14.77
N ALA A 48 14.13 -15.69 -13.68
CA ALA A 48 15.36 -16.18 -13.06
C ALA A 48 15.18 -16.08 -11.55
N GLN A 49 15.38 -17.19 -10.86
CA GLN A 49 15.26 -17.25 -9.41
C GLN A 49 13.90 -16.76 -8.93
N GLY A 50 12.86 -17.10 -9.71
CA GLY A 50 11.49 -16.77 -9.35
C GLY A 50 11.04 -15.37 -9.71
N LEU A 51 11.94 -14.53 -10.22
CA LEU A 51 11.62 -13.14 -10.54
C LEU A 51 11.72 -12.89 -12.03
N ARG A 52 10.84 -12.02 -12.52
CA ARG A 52 10.83 -11.66 -13.94
C ARG A 52 11.90 -10.62 -14.23
N GLY A 53 12.56 -10.79 -15.36
CA GLY A 53 13.57 -9.84 -15.79
C GLY A 53 13.51 -9.61 -17.29
N LEU A 54 13.95 -8.42 -17.71
CA LEU A 54 13.96 -8.04 -19.12
C LEU A 54 15.29 -8.40 -19.72
N GLN A 55 15.25 -9.15 -20.81
CA GLN A 55 16.45 -9.50 -21.60
C GLN A 55 16.58 -8.50 -22.72
N LEU A 56 17.45 -7.50 -22.54
CA LEU A 56 17.48 -6.38 -23.47
C LEU A 56 18.20 -6.70 -24.76
N HIS A 57 19.26 -7.50 -24.72
CA HIS A 57 20.05 -7.75 -25.93
C HIS A 57 19.29 -8.57 -26.97
N ALA A 58 18.26 -9.30 -26.56
CA ALA A 58 17.44 -10.10 -27.47
C ALA A 58 16.13 -9.41 -27.83
N SER A 59 15.92 -8.19 -27.34
CA SER A 59 14.69 -7.45 -27.62
C SER A 59 14.83 -6.63 -28.89
N ARG A 60 13.68 -6.22 -29.44
CA ARG A 60 13.68 -5.41 -30.65
C ARG A 60 14.29 -4.03 -30.40
N PRO A 61 15.14 -3.53 -31.28
CA PRO A 61 15.87 -2.28 -31.01
C PRO A 61 14.96 -1.08 -30.72
N ARG A 62 13.85 -0.95 -31.44
CA ARG A 62 12.95 0.18 -31.26
C ARG A 62 12.28 0.20 -29.89
N ALA A 63 12.17 -0.97 -29.26
CA ALA A 63 11.56 -1.05 -27.94
C ALA A 63 12.50 -0.57 -26.83
N LEU A 64 13.79 -0.44 -27.15
CA LEU A 64 14.82 -0.12 -26.17
C LEU A 64 15.21 1.35 -26.18
N ALA A 65 14.56 2.17 -26.97
CA ALA A 65 14.87 3.60 -27.06
C ALA A 65 13.58 4.42 -27.08
N PHE A 66 13.58 5.51 -26.34
CA PHE A 66 12.43 6.40 -26.33
C PHE A 66 12.89 7.81 -25.95
N PRO A 67 12.15 8.84 -26.39
CA PRO A 67 12.53 10.21 -26.06
C PRO A 67 12.45 10.49 -24.57
N ALA A 68 13.39 11.26 -24.07
CA ALA A 68 13.40 11.64 -22.65
C ALA A 68 12.14 12.42 -22.27
N SER A 69 11.48 13.07 -23.22
CA SER A 69 10.27 13.82 -22.95
C SER A 69 9.10 12.94 -22.49
N ARG A 70 9.18 11.64 -22.68
CA ARG A 70 8.17 10.74 -22.14
C ARG A 70 8.22 10.64 -20.63
N LEU A 71 9.39 10.83 -20.03
CA LEU A 71 9.55 10.82 -18.58
C LEU A 71 9.58 12.22 -17.98
N PHE A 72 10.29 13.13 -18.67
CA PHE A 72 10.40 14.52 -18.20
C PHE A 72 9.29 15.34 -18.84
N LEU A 73 8.08 15.16 -18.27
CA LEU A 73 6.91 15.88 -18.74
C LEU A 73 6.98 17.32 -18.25
N HIS A 74 6.82 18.28 -19.14
CA HIS A 74 6.75 19.70 -18.80
C HIS A 74 8.07 20.27 -18.26
N CYS A 75 9.18 19.58 -18.50
CA CYS A 75 10.48 20.13 -18.17
C CYS A 75 11.54 19.55 -19.10
N ASP A 76 12.69 20.22 -19.17
CA ASP A 76 13.77 19.76 -20.05
C ASP A 76 15.12 19.73 -19.31
N ARG A 77 15.07 19.54 -17.99
CA ARG A 77 16.27 19.53 -17.21
C ARG A 77 16.35 18.30 -16.31
N PHE A 78 17.55 17.74 -16.22
CA PHE A 78 17.81 16.63 -15.34
C PHE A 78 17.93 17.16 -13.89
N PRO A 79 17.47 16.40 -12.88
CA PRO A 79 17.57 16.89 -11.49
C PRO A 79 19.03 17.14 -11.09
N GLU A 80 19.22 18.16 -10.28
CA GLU A 80 20.55 18.51 -9.76
C GLU A 80 21.05 17.45 -8.79
N GLU A 81 20.17 16.96 -7.94
CA GLU A 81 20.44 15.85 -7.04
C GLU A 81 19.45 14.75 -7.30
N PHE A 82 19.92 13.53 -7.32
CA PHE A 82 19.06 12.40 -7.67
C PHE A 82 19.66 11.10 -7.18
N SER A 83 18.85 10.06 -7.25
CA SER A 83 19.27 8.68 -7.00
C SER A 83 18.80 7.81 -8.15
N ILE A 84 19.59 6.80 -8.47
CA ILE A 84 19.24 5.81 -9.48
C ILE A 84 19.23 4.45 -8.79
N ILE A 85 18.09 3.74 -8.94
CA ILE A 85 17.95 2.40 -8.38
C ILE A 85 17.88 1.41 -9.53
N VAL A 86 18.75 0.40 -9.48
CA VAL A 86 18.83 -0.62 -10.53
C VAL A 86 18.81 -1.98 -9.89
N THR A 87 17.90 -2.84 -10.34
CA THR A 87 17.90 -4.25 -9.95
C THR A 87 18.22 -5.07 -11.18
N LEU A 88 19.32 -5.83 -11.10
CA LEU A 88 19.83 -6.54 -12.25
C LEU A 88 20.41 -7.90 -11.84
N ARG A 89 20.59 -8.74 -12.86
CA ARG A 89 21.23 -10.05 -12.71
C ARG A 89 22.27 -10.18 -13.81
N VAL A 90 23.52 -10.33 -13.42
CA VAL A 90 24.64 -10.35 -14.36
C VAL A 90 25.30 -11.74 -14.30
N LEU A 91 25.47 -12.34 -15.46
CA LEU A 91 26.26 -13.54 -15.58
C LEU A 91 27.73 -13.17 -15.76
N ALA A 92 28.61 -14.17 -15.63
CA ALA A 92 30.05 -13.91 -15.81
C ALA A 92 30.29 -13.31 -17.19
N VAL A 93 31.00 -12.19 -17.20
CA VAL A 93 31.26 -11.44 -18.42
C VAL A 93 32.73 -11.59 -18.77
N PRO A 94 33.08 -11.82 -20.06
CA PRO A 94 34.48 -11.90 -20.45
C PRO A 94 35.24 -10.64 -20.09
N ALA A 95 36.51 -10.80 -19.76
CA ALA A 95 37.39 -9.66 -19.40
C ALA A 95 37.40 -8.63 -20.53
N LYS A 96 37.55 -7.37 -20.18
CA LYS A 96 37.70 -6.24 -21.11
C LYS A 96 36.40 -5.94 -21.89
N ARG A 97 35.25 -6.38 -21.38
CA ARG A 97 33.99 -6.07 -22.03
C ARG A 97 33.24 -5.02 -21.22
N ASN A 98 32.78 -3.97 -21.91
CA ASN A 98 31.98 -2.92 -21.32
C ASN A 98 30.53 -3.08 -21.77
N GLU A 99 29.61 -3.07 -20.82
CA GLU A 99 28.19 -3.21 -21.12
C GLU A 99 27.42 -2.05 -20.49
N TYR A 100 26.57 -1.42 -21.29
CA TYR A 100 25.79 -0.28 -20.82
C TYR A 100 24.44 -0.75 -20.30
N ILE A 101 24.16 -0.43 -19.05
CA ILE A 101 22.85 -0.73 -18.47
C ILE A 101 21.82 0.23 -19.05
N PHE A 102 22.16 1.52 -19.10
CA PHE A 102 21.35 2.48 -19.82
C PHE A 102 22.21 3.70 -20.15
N THR A 103 21.77 4.46 -21.14
CA THR A 103 22.34 5.77 -21.44
C THR A 103 21.22 6.75 -21.77
N LEU A 104 21.48 8.02 -21.46
CA LEU A 104 20.68 9.15 -21.90
C LEU A 104 21.57 10.00 -22.77
N MET A 105 21.22 10.15 -24.04
CA MET A 105 22.06 10.83 -25.00
C MET A 105 21.26 11.86 -25.79
N ALA A 106 21.87 13.02 -26.01
CA ALA A 106 21.26 14.06 -26.83
C ALA A 106 21.50 13.77 -28.30
N GLU A 107 20.53 14.21 -29.11
CA GLU A 107 20.57 13.96 -30.55
C GLU A 107 21.84 14.49 -31.21
N GLU A 108 22.27 15.65 -30.78
CA GLU A 108 23.40 16.35 -31.42
C GLU A 108 24.73 16.21 -30.65
N SER A 109 24.73 15.48 -29.56
CA SER A 109 25.93 15.31 -28.75
C SER A 109 26.51 13.91 -28.93
N PRO A 110 27.81 13.79 -29.07
CA PRO A 110 28.43 12.46 -29.17
C PRO A 110 28.57 11.79 -27.79
N GLY A 111 28.41 12.54 -26.72
CA GLY A 111 28.62 12.03 -25.37
C GLY A 111 27.38 11.54 -24.68
N VAL A 112 27.60 10.85 -23.56
CA VAL A 112 26.55 10.35 -22.70
C VAL A 112 26.19 11.43 -21.69
N LEU A 113 24.95 11.90 -21.72
CA LEU A 113 24.50 12.89 -20.72
C LEU A 113 24.47 12.28 -19.33
N VAL A 114 23.87 11.10 -19.21
CA VAL A 114 23.81 10.32 -17.97
C VAL A 114 23.80 8.85 -18.37
N GLY A 115 24.59 8.02 -17.70
CA GLY A 115 24.58 6.61 -18.01
C GLY A 115 25.27 5.76 -16.97
N LEU A 116 24.93 4.47 -16.98
CA LEU A 116 25.59 3.46 -16.15
C LEU A 116 26.18 2.40 -17.05
N ARG A 117 27.46 2.09 -16.80
CA ARG A 117 28.20 1.09 -17.57
C ARG A 117 28.84 0.08 -16.63
N TYR A 118 28.69 -1.18 -16.96
CA TYR A 118 29.27 -2.27 -16.18
C TYR A 118 30.48 -2.85 -16.92
N SER A 119 31.57 -3.06 -16.19
CA SER A 119 32.69 -3.85 -16.66
C SER A 119 33.07 -4.79 -15.52
N PRO A 120 33.85 -5.87 -15.80
CA PRO A 120 34.14 -6.83 -14.73
C PRO A 120 34.73 -6.17 -13.49
N GLY A 121 34.04 -6.30 -12.36
CA GLY A 121 34.49 -5.75 -11.09
C GLY A 121 34.28 -4.26 -10.92
N LYS A 122 33.70 -3.57 -11.90
CA LYS A 122 33.57 -2.12 -11.83
C LYS A 122 32.21 -1.66 -12.31
N LEU A 123 31.72 -0.59 -11.73
CA LEU A 123 30.53 0.11 -12.21
C LEU A 123 30.94 1.56 -12.46
N HIS A 124 30.55 2.07 -13.63
CA HIS A 124 30.90 3.43 -14.03
C HIS A 124 29.63 4.25 -14.19
N PHE A 125 29.64 5.45 -13.58
CA PHE A 125 28.59 6.43 -13.83
C PHE A 125 29.18 7.49 -14.76
N LEU A 126 28.47 7.74 -15.86
CA LEU A 126 28.92 8.68 -16.89
C LEU A 126 28.00 9.89 -16.90
N PHE A 127 28.62 11.09 -17.02
CA PHE A 127 27.82 12.29 -17.16
C PHE A 127 28.52 13.34 -17.98
N TRP A 128 27.77 14.30 -18.51
CA TRP A 128 28.26 15.32 -19.41
C TRP A 128 28.32 16.66 -18.69
N SER A 129 29.47 17.34 -18.79
CA SER A 129 29.63 18.69 -18.27
C SER A 129 29.56 19.68 -19.41
N PRO A 130 28.47 20.47 -19.53
CA PRO A 130 28.37 21.45 -20.62
C PRO A 130 29.11 22.74 -20.34
N GLU A 131 29.65 22.93 -19.15
CA GLU A 131 30.20 24.19 -18.71
C GLU A 131 31.54 24.55 -19.37
N ARG A 132 32.23 23.58 -19.98
CA ARG A 132 33.45 23.83 -20.70
C ARG A 132 33.19 23.92 -22.21
N ALA A 133 34.03 24.63 -22.93
CA ALA A 133 33.89 24.77 -24.36
C ALA A 133 33.88 23.39 -25.05
N GLY A 134 32.80 23.09 -25.80
CA GLY A 134 32.61 21.83 -26.46
C GLY A 134 32.08 20.68 -25.61
N GLY A 135 31.93 20.91 -24.31
CA GLY A 135 31.44 19.87 -23.41
C GLY A 135 32.52 18.89 -22.98
N TRP A 136 32.24 18.09 -21.99
CA TRP A 136 33.24 17.22 -21.36
C TRP A 136 32.57 15.98 -20.80
N GLN A 137 33.09 14.79 -21.21
CA GLN A 137 32.57 13.52 -20.68
C GLN A 137 33.31 13.16 -19.38
N ASN A 138 32.56 12.92 -18.33
CA ASN A 138 33.06 12.53 -17.02
C ASN A 138 32.69 11.10 -16.68
N ARG A 139 33.57 10.46 -15.91
CA ARG A 139 33.34 9.08 -15.49
C ARG A 139 33.67 8.93 -14.01
N VAL A 140 32.72 8.42 -13.23
CA VAL A 140 32.94 8.09 -11.83
C VAL A 140 32.96 6.57 -11.73
N THR A 141 34.06 6.01 -11.21
CA THR A 141 34.25 4.57 -11.19
C THR A 141 34.16 4.04 -9.77
N PHE A 142 33.32 3.05 -9.59
CA PHE A 142 33.20 2.29 -8.34
C PHE A 142 33.90 0.95 -8.57
N ARG A 143 34.97 0.71 -7.82
CA ARG A 143 35.78 -0.49 -7.97
C ARG A 143 35.37 -1.55 -6.97
N ASN A 144 35.63 -2.82 -7.28
CA ASN A 144 35.35 -3.96 -6.41
C ASN A 144 33.88 -3.99 -6.00
N VAL A 145 33.06 -3.87 -6.97
CA VAL A 145 31.63 -3.89 -6.73
C VAL A 145 31.19 -5.30 -6.40
N UNK A 146 31.16 -5.42 -5.11
CA UNK A 146 30.73 -6.74 -4.67
C UNK A 146 29.98 -6.52 -3.40
N UNK A 147 29.46 -7.49 -3.06
CA UNK A 147 28.83 -7.39 -1.75
C UNK A 147 29.89 -7.72 -0.78
N UNK A 148 30.02 -7.05 -0.08
CA UNK A 148 31.05 -7.29 0.84
C UNK A 148 30.59 -8.25 1.88
N UNK A 149 30.72 -9.29 1.61
CA UNK A 149 30.57 -10.30 2.62
C UNK A 149 31.90 -10.45 3.24
N UNK A 150 31.86 -10.38 4.26
CA UNK A 150 33.07 -10.51 4.96
C UNK A 150 34.03 -11.45 4.27
N UNK A 151 34.53 -11.69 3.86
CA UNK A 151 35.51 -12.50 3.38
C UNK A 151 35.33 -12.97 1.93
N UNK A 152 34.44 -12.92 1.59
CA UNK A 152 34.35 -13.39 0.27
C UNK A 152 33.95 -12.23 -0.60
N UNK A 153 34.60 -12.04 -1.39
CA UNK A 153 34.32 -11.08 -2.36
C UNK A 153 33.33 -11.67 -3.24
N VAL A 154 32.12 -11.39 -3.14
CA VAL A 154 31.03 -11.81 -4.02
C VAL A 154 30.94 -10.82 -5.17
N SER A 155 31.18 -11.31 -6.35
CA SER A 155 31.10 -10.47 -7.55
C SER A 155 29.64 -10.17 -7.90
N LEU A 156 29.42 -8.98 -8.47
CA LEU A 156 28.10 -8.63 -9.00
C LEU A 156 27.68 -9.62 -10.11
N ALA A 157 28.67 -10.17 -10.82
CA ALA A 157 28.42 -11.14 -11.91
C ALA A 157 28.37 -12.57 -11.37
N ASP A 158 27.51 -12.82 -10.39
CA ASP A 158 27.38 -14.14 -9.77
C ASP A 158 26.10 -14.86 -10.18
N GLY A 159 25.36 -14.32 -11.14
CA GLY A 159 24.11 -14.93 -11.59
C GLY A 159 22.96 -14.74 -10.64
N ARG A 160 23.09 -13.87 -9.65
CA ARG A 160 22.05 -13.58 -8.68
C ARG A 160 21.53 -12.17 -8.85
N TRP A 161 20.32 -11.93 -8.36
CA TRP A 161 19.74 -10.58 -8.42
C TRP A 161 20.40 -9.67 -7.39
N HIS A 162 20.72 -8.46 -7.85
CA HIS A 162 21.28 -7.44 -6.98
C HIS A 162 20.60 -6.10 -7.22
N THR A 163 20.42 -5.34 -6.15
CA THR A 163 19.87 -3.99 -6.23
C THR A 163 20.95 -2.97 -5.91
N LEU A 164 21.17 -2.06 -6.84
CA LEU A 164 22.15 -0.99 -6.71
C LEU A 164 21.41 0.31 -6.45
N VAL A 165 21.91 1.12 -5.51
CA VAL A 165 21.39 2.46 -5.26
C VAL A 165 22.56 3.43 -5.41
N LEU A 166 22.48 4.28 -6.43
CA LEU A 166 23.46 5.31 -6.68
C LEU A 166 22.86 6.66 -6.33
N ALA A 167 23.49 7.39 -5.40
CA ALA A 167 23.05 8.72 -4.99
C ALA A 167 24.08 9.75 -5.45
N VAL A 168 23.58 10.81 -6.08
CA VAL A 168 24.43 11.85 -6.67
C VAL A 168 24.08 13.20 -6.07
N SER A 169 25.08 13.87 -5.51
CA SER A 169 24.93 15.21 -4.94
C SER A 169 26.22 16.00 -5.18
N GLY A 170 26.18 16.87 -6.18
CA GLY A 170 27.34 17.70 -6.51
C GLY A 170 28.57 16.85 -6.86
N GLN A 171 29.60 16.96 -6.04
CA GLN A 171 30.85 16.22 -6.23
C GLN A 171 30.83 14.84 -5.58
N SER A 172 29.76 14.51 -4.84
CA SER A 172 29.70 13.29 -4.05
C SER A 172 28.82 12.26 -4.75
N PHE A 173 29.37 11.07 -4.94
CA PHE A 173 28.69 9.94 -5.58
C PHE A 173 28.78 8.75 -4.64
N SER A 174 27.64 8.17 -4.30
CA SER A 174 27.58 7.09 -3.32
C SER A 174 26.84 5.89 -3.93
N LEU A 175 27.44 4.70 -3.80
CA LEU A 175 26.84 3.47 -4.34
C LEU A 175 26.67 2.45 -3.24
N SER A 176 25.46 1.90 -3.10
CA SER A 176 25.17 0.77 -2.23
C SER A 176 24.78 -0.42 -3.08
N VAL A 177 25.27 -1.61 -2.71
CA VAL A 177 24.91 -2.86 -3.35
C VAL A 177 24.17 -3.71 -2.32
N ASP A 178 22.92 -4.07 -2.62
CA ASP A 178 22.07 -4.89 -1.75
C ASP A 178 22.01 -4.32 -0.34
N CYS A 179 21.95 -2.99 -0.26
CA CYS A 179 21.87 -2.25 1.00
C CYS A 179 23.05 -2.50 1.93
N GLY A 180 24.20 -2.82 1.37
CA GLY A 180 25.43 -2.89 2.13
C GLY A 180 25.99 -1.50 2.40
N LEU A 181 27.18 -1.46 2.97
CA LEU A 181 27.85 -0.18 3.27
C LEU A 181 28.06 0.61 2.00
N PRO A 182 27.68 1.88 1.96
CA PRO A 182 27.87 2.69 0.76
C PRO A 182 29.35 2.93 0.47
N LYS A 183 29.68 2.92 -0.80
CA LYS A 183 31.00 3.34 -1.29
C LYS A 183 30.87 4.78 -1.79
N ASP A 184 31.59 5.68 -1.16
CA ASP A 184 31.56 7.10 -1.51
C ASP A 184 32.75 7.47 -2.35
N VAL A 185 32.50 8.19 -3.43
CA VAL A 185 33.54 8.72 -4.31
C VAL A 185 33.32 10.22 -4.44
N VAL A 186 34.37 11.00 -4.21
CA VAL A 186 34.34 12.45 -4.38
C VAL A 186 35.22 12.79 -5.56
N VAL A 187 34.69 13.54 -6.51
CA VAL A 187 35.44 13.91 -7.72
C VAL A 187 35.54 15.42 -7.85
N GLU A 188 36.46 15.89 -8.68
CA GLU A 188 36.70 17.31 -8.85
C GLU A 188 35.57 18.00 -9.61
N THR A 189 35.06 17.36 -10.64
CA THR A 189 33.99 17.93 -11.47
C THR A 189 32.65 17.51 -10.91
N PRO A 190 31.82 18.44 -10.41
CA PRO A 190 30.51 18.07 -9.87
C PRO A 190 29.52 17.75 -10.98
N PHE A 191 28.50 17.01 -10.63
CA PHE A 191 27.38 16.83 -11.54
C PHE A 191 26.76 18.20 -11.82
N PRO A 192 26.46 18.53 -13.08
CA PRO A 192 26.01 19.90 -13.40
C PRO A 192 24.69 20.24 -12.75
N ALA A 193 24.57 21.47 -12.26
CA ALA A 193 23.35 21.95 -11.65
C ALA A 193 22.22 22.13 -12.67
N SER A 194 22.55 22.16 -13.96
CA SER A 194 21.57 22.48 -15.00
C SER A 194 21.94 21.69 -16.26
N LEU A 195 21.53 20.42 -16.30
CA LEU A 195 21.79 19.57 -17.46
C LEU A 195 20.53 19.47 -18.32
N SER A 196 20.63 19.96 -19.58
CA SER A 196 19.50 19.93 -20.49
C SER A 196 19.27 18.53 -21.05
N VAL A 197 18.02 18.12 -21.08
CA VAL A 197 17.64 16.85 -21.72
C VAL A 197 16.81 17.11 -22.97
N LYS A 198 16.88 18.31 -23.52
CA LYS A 198 16.19 18.63 -24.78
C LYS A 198 16.75 17.74 -25.89
N ARG A 199 15.82 17.18 -26.67
CA ARG A 199 16.16 16.31 -27.80
C ARG A 199 17.06 15.14 -27.38
N ALA A 200 16.86 14.65 -26.15
CA ALA A 200 17.57 13.49 -25.67
C ALA A 200 16.69 12.26 -25.68
N SER A 201 17.32 11.11 -25.73
CA SER A 201 16.62 9.83 -25.67
C SER A 201 17.31 8.88 -24.73
N PHE A 202 16.50 8.04 -24.07
CA PHE A 202 16.99 6.93 -23.28
C PHE A 202 17.26 5.74 -24.18
N TYR A 203 18.37 5.07 -23.95
CA TYR A 203 18.71 3.80 -24.57
C TYR A 203 18.93 2.79 -23.48
N LEU A 204 18.16 1.71 -23.49
CA LEU A 204 18.21 0.72 -22.43
C LEU A 204 19.03 -0.48 -22.88
N GLY A 205 20.00 -0.84 -22.07
CA GLY A 205 20.87 -1.97 -22.36
C GLY A 205 21.88 -1.71 -23.47
N ASN A 206 22.07 -0.46 -23.87
CA ASN A 206 23.03 -0.17 -24.92
C ASN A 206 23.35 1.31 -24.96
N ARG A 207 24.29 1.64 -25.82
CA ARG A 207 24.69 3.03 -26.08
C ARG A 207 24.39 3.27 -27.56
N ARG A 208 23.41 4.06 -27.87
CA ARG A 208 23.02 4.46 -29.22
C ARG A 208 23.69 3.65 -30.34
N ARG A 209 22.93 3.26 -31.35
CA ARG A 209 23.38 2.41 -32.47
C ARG A 209 23.76 0.99 -32.00
N ARG A 210 23.13 0.52 -30.94
CA ARG A 210 23.25 -0.84 -30.45
C ARG A 210 24.68 -1.26 -30.12
N LYS A 211 25.39 -0.38 -29.44
CA LYS A 211 26.73 -0.68 -28.97
C LYS A 211 26.76 -0.96 -27.47
N GLY A 212 27.64 -1.84 -27.05
CA GLY A 212 27.84 -2.15 -25.63
C GLY A 212 26.64 -2.78 -24.96
N PHE A 213 26.09 -3.83 -25.59
CA PHE A 213 24.87 -4.47 -25.09
C PHE A 213 25.03 -5.05 -23.69
N PHE A 214 24.05 -4.80 -22.85
CA PHE A 214 23.94 -5.43 -21.55
C PHE A 214 23.36 -6.82 -21.75
N THR A 215 24.14 -7.85 -21.39
CA THR A 215 23.74 -9.25 -21.63
C THR A 215 23.01 -9.87 -20.45
N GLY A 216 22.92 -9.18 -19.30
CA GLY A 216 22.18 -9.69 -18.17
C GLY A 216 20.69 -9.42 -18.26
N LEU A 217 20.04 -9.55 -17.11
CA LEU A 217 18.61 -9.25 -16.98
C LEU A 217 18.43 -7.99 -16.15
N LEU A 218 17.46 -7.19 -16.54
CA LEU A 218 17.12 -5.95 -15.84
C LEU A 218 15.71 -6.04 -15.31
N ARG A 219 15.52 -5.79 -14.01
CA ARG A 219 14.20 -5.87 -13.40
C ARG A 219 13.66 -4.51 -13.02
N GLN A 220 14.55 -3.62 -12.59
CA GLN A 220 14.16 -2.27 -12.18
C GLN A 220 15.19 -1.26 -12.64
N LEU A 221 14.71 -0.10 -13.05
CA LEU A 221 15.52 1.07 -13.32
C LEU A 221 14.68 2.29 -13.00
N VAL A 222 14.96 2.92 -11.87
CA VAL A 222 14.13 4.01 -11.35
C VAL A 222 15.00 5.21 -11.06
N LEU A 223 14.56 6.37 -11.48
CA LEU A 223 15.18 7.65 -11.20
C LEU A 223 14.37 8.37 -10.13
N LEU A 224 15.02 8.71 -9.02
CA LEU A 224 14.38 9.40 -7.90
C LEU A 224 14.99 10.79 -7.72
N PRO A 225 14.18 11.81 -7.49
CA PRO A 225 14.75 13.11 -7.10
C PRO A 225 15.31 13.03 -5.68
N GLY A 226 16.42 13.76 -5.49
CA GLY A 226 17.09 13.79 -4.19
C GLY A 226 18.14 12.70 -4.05
N ALA A 227 19.15 12.98 -3.24
CA ALA A 227 20.24 12.04 -3.01
C ALA A 227 20.08 11.26 -1.72
N ASP A 228 18.86 11.17 -1.20
CA ASP A 228 18.56 10.55 0.09
C ASP A 228 17.81 9.23 -0.04
N ALA A 229 17.91 8.58 -1.19
CA ALA A 229 17.12 7.37 -1.44
C ALA A 229 17.63 6.17 -0.63
N THR A 230 18.94 6.09 -0.38
CA THR A 230 19.50 4.91 0.27
C THR A 230 18.84 4.61 1.63
N PRO A 231 18.75 5.56 2.57
CA PRO A 231 18.08 5.23 3.83
C PRO A 231 16.60 4.90 3.67
N ARG A 232 15.93 5.47 2.68
CA ARG A 232 14.51 5.18 2.47
C ARG A 232 14.28 3.80 1.89
N ILE A 233 15.17 3.37 1.00
CA ILE A 233 15.03 2.07 0.33
C ILE A 233 15.53 0.94 1.21
N CYS A 234 16.60 1.17 1.96
CA CYS A 234 17.30 0.11 2.68
C CYS A 234 16.80 -0.13 4.09
N THR A 235 15.76 0.57 4.55
CA THR A 235 15.27 0.38 5.91
C THR A 235 14.81 -1.06 6.17
N ALA A 236 14.11 -1.66 5.23
CA ALA A 236 13.57 -3.01 5.43
C ALA A 236 14.63 -4.09 5.31
N MET A 237 15.69 -3.85 4.55
CA MET A 237 16.70 -4.87 4.30
C MET A 237 17.84 -4.84 5.29
N ASN A 238 18.00 -3.72 6.00
CA ASN A 238 19.12 -3.54 6.93
C ASN A 238 18.65 -3.63 8.38
N TYR A 239 17.51 -4.26 8.64
CA TYR A 239 16.99 -4.26 9.99
C TYR A 239 17.93 -4.98 10.97
N LYS A 240 18.66 -5.99 10.51
CA LYS A 240 19.60 -6.68 11.39
C LYS A 240 20.79 -5.79 11.74
N ALA A 241 21.22 -4.95 10.81
CA ALA A 241 22.31 -4.01 11.08
C ALA A 241 21.85 -2.84 11.94
N THR A 242 20.57 -2.47 11.83
CA THR A 242 20.02 -1.37 12.61
C THR A 242 19.26 -1.84 13.86
N ALA A 243 19.12 -3.16 14.05
CA ALA A 243 18.47 -3.69 15.24
C ALA A 243 19.32 -3.33 16.44
N LEU A 244 18.72 -2.61 17.37
CA LEU A 244 19.41 -2.18 18.58
C LEU A 244 19.36 -3.31 19.58
N SER A 245 20.54 -3.71 20.07
CA SER A 245 20.58 -4.74 21.10
C SER A 245 20.25 -4.10 22.44
N ILE A 246 19.28 -4.69 23.12
CA ILE A 246 18.95 -4.26 24.46
C ILE A 246 20.03 -4.78 25.39
N PRO A 247 20.66 -3.94 26.19
CA PRO A 247 21.70 -4.43 27.14
C PRO A 247 21.15 -5.55 28.02
N ALA A 248 22.00 -6.52 28.34
CA ALA A 248 21.57 -7.68 29.11
C ALA A 248 20.92 -7.30 30.44
N VAL A 249 21.40 -6.22 31.05
CA VAL A 249 20.84 -5.78 32.34
C VAL A 249 19.37 -5.38 32.21
N LEU A 250 18.95 -4.92 31.03
CA LEU A 250 17.56 -4.52 30.81
C LEU A 250 16.69 -5.66 30.28
N GLN A 251 17.30 -6.73 29.80
CA GLN A 251 16.54 -7.86 29.27
C GLN A 251 15.78 -8.62 30.36
N ASP A 252 16.28 -8.58 31.57
CA ASP A 252 15.68 -9.29 32.69
C ASP A 252 14.65 -8.45 33.45
N VAL A 253 14.35 -7.25 32.98
CA VAL A 253 13.37 -6.39 33.64
C VAL A 253 11.98 -7.02 33.51
N PRO A 254 11.23 -7.20 34.59
CA PRO A 254 9.90 -7.80 34.53
C PRO A 254 8.95 -6.96 33.67
N VAL A 255 8.12 -7.66 32.89
CA VAL A 255 7.12 -6.97 32.06
C VAL A 255 6.10 -6.24 32.96
N LYS A 256 5.75 -6.84 34.08
CA LYS A 256 4.82 -6.25 35.03
C LYS A 256 5.57 -5.83 36.33
N ALA A 257 5.90 -4.55 36.37
CA ALA A 257 6.49 -3.99 37.61
C ALA A 257 5.37 -3.58 38.55
N ALA A 258 5.57 -3.84 39.86
CA ALA A 258 4.58 -3.52 40.85
C ALA A 258 4.38 -2.00 40.99
N SER A 259 5.44 -1.26 40.77
CA SER A 259 5.39 0.20 40.83
C SER A 259 6.49 0.74 39.92
N ASN A 260 6.43 2.03 39.68
CA ASN A 260 7.52 2.67 38.93
C ASN A 260 8.77 2.73 39.76
N GLU A 261 9.86 2.25 39.20
CA GLU A 261 11.16 2.30 39.86
C GLU A 261 12.01 3.33 39.15
N VAL A 262 12.81 4.05 39.92
CA VAL A 262 13.69 5.06 39.38
C VAL A 262 15.13 4.60 39.62
N LEU A 263 15.86 4.41 38.49
CA LEU A 263 17.27 4.08 38.58
C LEU A 263 18.08 5.37 38.52
N LYS A 264 18.91 5.57 39.53
CA LYS A 264 19.78 6.74 39.59
C LYS A 264 21.18 6.35 39.13
N TYR A 265 21.74 7.21 38.29
CA TYR A 265 23.09 6.98 37.86
C TYR A 265 24.07 7.19 39.01
N PRO A 266 25.12 6.36 39.08
CA PRO A 266 26.02 6.40 40.25
C PRO A 266 26.88 7.66 40.37
N HIS A 267 26.97 8.47 39.32
CA HIS A 267 27.86 9.64 39.34
C HIS A 267 27.12 10.95 39.61
N GLY A 268 25.97 10.87 40.22
CA GLY A 268 25.29 12.08 40.65
C GLY A 268 24.61 12.88 39.54
N ALA A 269 24.49 12.32 38.36
CA ALA A 269 23.72 12.97 37.30
C ALA A 269 22.24 13.00 37.69
N ASN A 270 21.56 14.06 37.30
CA ASN A 270 20.12 14.16 37.59
C ASN A 270 19.26 13.38 36.60
N MET A 271 19.86 12.60 35.73
CA MET A 271 19.13 11.75 34.79
C MET A 271 18.58 10.53 35.53
N LYS A 272 17.34 10.19 35.22
CA LYS A 272 16.66 9.06 35.83
C LYS A 272 16.07 8.18 34.77
N VAL A 273 16.03 6.88 35.00
CA VAL A 273 15.35 5.93 34.13
C VAL A 273 14.18 5.36 34.93
N THR A 274 12.97 5.60 34.47
CA THR A 274 11.78 5.07 35.11
C THR A 274 11.42 3.73 34.50
N LEU A 275 11.13 2.75 35.35
CA LEU A 275 10.66 1.44 34.92
C LEU A 275 9.18 1.31 35.22
N GLY A 276 8.50 0.40 34.53
CA GLY A 276 7.09 0.13 34.81
C GLY A 276 6.16 0.85 33.86
N SER A 277 5.05 1.32 34.39
CA SER A 277 4.04 1.95 33.54
C SER A 277 4.51 3.31 33.07
N ARG A 278 3.93 3.74 31.94
CA ARG A 278 4.32 4.99 31.30
C ARG A 278 4.08 6.17 32.24
N PRO A 279 5.12 6.92 32.57
CA PRO A 279 4.94 8.11 33.42
C PRO A 279 4.48 9.30 32.57
N PRO A 280 3.99 10.36 33.20
CA PRO A 280 3.69 11.58 32.45
C PRO A 280 4.95 12.19 31.90
N CYS A 281 4.82 12.87 30.75
CA CYS A 281 5.92 13.61 30.15
C CYS A 281 5.51 15.07 30.04
N THR A 282 5.98 15.86 31.01
CA THR A 282 5.75 17.29 31.05
C THR A 282 7.09 18.01 31.11
N LYS A 283 7.06 19.31 31.28
CA LYS A 283 8.30 20.07 31.38
C LYS A 283 9.14 19.64 32.58
N GLN A 284 8.48 19.11 33.61
CA GLN A 284 9.20 18.61 34.82
C GLN A 284 9.96 17.34 34.55
N GLU A 285 9.48 16.50 33.62
CA GLU A 285 10.15 15.25 33.30
C GLU A 285 11.09 15.38 32.10
N LYS A 286 11.29 16.57 31.59
CA LYS A 286 12.18 16.77 30.43
C LYS A 286 13.55 16.17 30.71
N ALA A 287 14.05 15.43 29.73
CA ALA A 287 15.34 14.73 29.80
C ALA A 287 15.33 13.49 30.70
N GLN A 288 14.17 13.04 31.15
CA GLN A 288 14.04 11.77 31.85
C GLN A 288 13.86 10.64 30.86
N PHE A 289 14.30 9.45 31.26
CA PHE A 289 14.14 8.24 30.45
C PHE A 289 13.07 7.35 31.06
N TRP A 290 12.41 6.61 30.18
CA TRP A 290 11.46 5.57 30.57
C TRP A 290 11.76 4.32 29.78
N PHE A 291 11.93 3.19 30.48
CA PHE A 291 12.12 1.91 29.80
C PHE A 291 10.82 1.11 29.89
N ASN A 292 10.25 0.81 28.72
CA ASN A 292 9.03 0.01 28.62
C ASN A 292 9.45 -1.45 28.43
N ALA A 293 9.32 -2.23 29.50
CA ALA A 293 9.79 -3.61 29.48
C ALA A 293 8.96 -4.50 28.54
N SER A 294 7.67 -4.20 28.38
CA SER A 294 6.82 -5.04 27.53
C SER A 294 7.19 -4.87 26.04
N ARG A 295 7.58 -3.67 25.64
CA ARG A 295 8.02 -3.40 24.26
C ARG A 295 9.53 -3.42 24.12
N ARG A 296 10.25 -3.53 25.22
CA ARG A 296 11.71 -3.48 25.24
C ARG A 296 12.22 -2.21 24.59
N GLY A 297 11.62 -1.10 24.96
CA GLY A 297 11.94 0.19 24.38
C GLY A 297 12.38 1.20 25.41
N LEU A 298 13.32 2.06 25.01
CA LEU A 298 13.80 3.16 25.84
C LEU A 298 13.33 4.47 25.21
N TYR A 299 12.69 5.29 26.00
CA TYR A 299 12.10 6.55 25.56
C TYR A 299 12.66 7.71 26.35
N LEU A 300 12.75 8.86 25.70
CA LEU A 300 13.20 10.12 26.30
C LEU A 300 12.06 11.12 26.29
N CYS A 301 11.81 11.75 27.43
CA CYS A 301 10.81 12.81 27.51
C CYS A 301 11.41 14.12 27.02
N ASP A 302 10.78 14.73 26.00
CA ASP A 302 11.26 16.01 25.48
C ASP A 302 10.59 17.21 26.12
N GLY A 303 9.77 16.96 27.15
CA GLY A 303 9.01 17.99 27.82
C GLY A 303 7.54 18.03 27.43
N SER A 304 7.14 17.26 26.42
CA SER A 304 5.75 17.18 25.99
C SER A 304 5.37 15.77 25.56
N ALA A 305 6.30 15.00 25.00
CA ALA A 305 6.01 13.66 24.49
C ALA A 305 7.20 12.74 24.69
N TRP A 306 6.92 11.44 24.78
CA TRP A 306 7.95 10.42 24.88
C TRP A 306 8.46 10.11 23.48
N ILE A 307 9.77 10.29 23.28
CA ILE A 307 10.43 10.06 22.00
C ILE A 307 11.19 8.75 22.08
N SER A 308 10.96 7.86 21.11
CA SER A 308 11.64 6.57 21.07
C SER A 308 13.13 6.76 20.79
N MET A 309 13.96 6.21 21.66
CA MET A 309 15.42 6.24 21.49
C MET A 309 15.95 4.88 21.05
N LEU A 310 15.47 3.82 21.67
CA LEU A 310 15.83 2.45 21.35
C LEU A 310 14.57 1.62 21.46
N GLU A 311 14.32 0.76 20.50
CA GLU A 311 13.24 -0.20 20.62
C GLU A 311 13.45 -1.39 19.73
N VAL A 312 12.95 -2.53 20.15
CA VAL A 312 13.01 -3.75 19.36
C VAL A 312 11.88 -3.67 18.35
N LYS A 313 12.22 -3.73 17.06
CA LYS A 313 11.23 -3.69 16.01
C LYS A 313 10.79 -5.10 15.67
N GLN A 314 9.48 -5.29 15.63
CA GLN A 314 8.92 -6.56 15.23
C GLN A 314 8.90 -6.66 13.72
N ARG A 315 9.15 -7.86 13.21
CA ARG A 315 9.03 -8.15 11.80
C ARG A 315 8.19 -9.39 11.60
N LEU A 316 7.38 -9.36 10.56
CA LEU A 316 6.58 -10.53 10.21
C LEU A 316 7.49 -11.60 9.65
N ASP A 317 7.51 -12.77 10.32
CA ASP A 317 8.35 -13.88 9.93
C ASP A 317 7.57 -14.86 9.04
N TYR A 318 6.46 -15.37 9.59
CA TYR A 318 5.60 -16.29 8.83
C TYR A 318 4.18 -16.21 9.39
N VAL A 319 3.27 -16.88 8.71
CA VAL A 319 1.86 -16.90 9.07
C VAL A 319 1.47 -18.33 9.35
N GLU A 320 0.82 -18.58 10.48
CA GLU A 320 0.40 -19.93 10.81
C GLU A 320 -1.11 -19.97 11.06
N GLU A 321 -1.71 -21.12 10.76
CA GLU A 321 -3.12 -21.33 11.06
C GLU A 321 -3.30 -21.36 12.56
N TYR A 322 -4.33 -20.67 13.04
CA TYR A 322 -4.53 -20.52 14.48
C TYR A 322 -5.87 -21.09 14.93
N GLN A 323 -6.96 -20.75 14.23
CA GLN A 323 -8.28 -21.23 14.61
C GLN A 323 -9.09 -21.53 13.36
N ASP A 324 -9.75 -22.67 13.34
CA ASP A 324 -10.81 -22.98 12.39
C ASP A 324 -12.11 -22.49 13.00
N LEU A 325 -12.75 -21.51 12.35
CA LEU A 325 -13.99 -20.95 12.83
C LEU A 325 -15.14 -21.59 12.04
N VAL A 326 -15.77 -22.57 12.67
CA VAL A 326 -16.91 -23.27 12.05
C VAL A 326 -18.12 -22.37 12.17
N THR A 327 -18.76 -22.08 11.06
CA THR A 327 -19.91 -21.19 11.01
C THR A 327 -21.14 -21.91 10.54
N ASN A 328 -22.29 -21.26 10.65
CA ASN A 328 -23.57 -21.87 10.31
C ASN A 328 -23.72 -22.16 8.82
N SER A 329 -23.04 -21.38 7.99
CA SER A 329 -23.06 -21.53 6.55
C SER A 329 -21.89 -20.77 5.96
N GLU A 330 -21.81 -20.74 4.64
CA GLU A 330 -20.78 -19.94 3.95
C GLU A 330 -20.85 -18.50 4.44
N THR A 331 -19.68 -17.88 4.60
CA THR A 331 -19.55 -16.56 5.19
C THR A 331 -19.14 -15.55 4.12
N MET A 332 -20.02 -14.59 3.84
CA MET A 332 -19.77 -13.60 2.79
C MET A 332 -18.92 -12.45 3.28
N GLY A 333 -18.93 -12.17 4.56
CA GLY A 333 -18.12 -11.10 5.12
C GLY A 333 -17.94 -11.28 6.60
N VAL A 334 -16.97 -10.57 7.14
CA VAL A 334 -16.69 -10.60 8.57
C VAL A 334 -16.29 -9.20 9.02
N GLU A 335 -16.77 -8.82 10.19
CA GLU A 335 -16.43 -7.52 10.79
C GLU A 335 -15.88 -7.77 12.18
N VAL A 336 -14.66 -7.33 12.43
CA VAL A 336 -14.03 -7.47 13.73
C VAL A 336 -14.07 -6.10 14.41
N PHE A 337 -14.48 -6.08 15.68
CA PHE A 337 -14.66 -4.82 16.39
C PHE A 337 -14.49 -5.04 17.90
N THR A 338 -14.24 -3.95 18.60
CA THR A 338 -14.09 -3.98 20.07
C THR A 338 -15.18 -3.11 20.67
N ILE A 339 -15.91 -3.70 21.63
CA ILE A 339 -16.83 -2.93 22.46
C ILE A 339 -16.11 -2.57 23.75
N PRO A 340 -15.95 -1.27 24.07
CA PRO A 340 -15.18 -0.86 25.24
C PRO A 340 -15.70 -1.54 26.51
N ARG A 341 -14.78 -2.05 27.32
CA ARG A 341 -15.03 -2.74 28.60
C ARG A 341 -15.73 -4.08 28.44
N VAL A 342 -16.05 -4.49 27.23
CA VAL A 342 -16.69 -5.81 27.01
C VAL A 342 -15.74 -6.76 26.34
N GLY A 343 -15.16 -6.35 25.21
CA GLY A 343 -14.18 -7.20 24.56
C GLY A 343 -14.20 -7.12 23.05
N LEU A 344 -13.47 -8.05 22.44
CA LEU A 344 -13.27 -8.15 21.01
C LEU A 344 -14.27 -9.13 20.42
N PHE A 345 -14.89 -8.74 19.30
CA PHE A 345 -15.93 -9.54 18.66
C PHE A 345 -15.66 -9.67 17.16
N ALA A 346 -16.22 -10.72 16.56
CA ALA A 346 -16.29 -10.89 15.13
C ALA A 346 -17.70 -11.22 14.74
N ALA A 347 -18.28 -10.46 13.81
CA ALA A 347 -19.62 -10.73 13.27
C ALA A 347 -19.46 -11.32 11.88
N THR A 348 -20.08 -12.48 11.64
CA THR A 348 -20.04 -13.14 10.35
C THR A 348 -21.34 -12.93 9.61
N ALA A 349 -21.25 -12.64 8.31
CA ALA A 349 -22.41 -12.46 7.44
C ALA A 349 -22.58 -13.78 6.67
N ASN A 350 -23.63 -14.52 7.04
CA ASN A 350 -23.78 -15.89 6.59
C ASN A 350 -24.86 -16.00 5.53
N ARG A 351 -24.64 -16.92 4.60
CA ARG A 351 -25.45 -17.04 3.41
C ARG A 351 -26.86 -17.58 3.66
N HIS A 352 -26.98 -18.62 4.49
CA HIS A 352 -28.24 -19.33 4.63
C HIS A 352 -29.12 -18.77 5.73
N SER A 353 -30.40 -18.74 5.47
CA SER A 353 -31.39 -18.29 6.43
C SER A 353 -32.62 -19.25 6.37
N PRO A 354 -32.98 -19.92 7.46
CA PRO A 354 -32.19 -20.05 8.69
C PRO A 354 -30.92 -20.85 8.49
N PRO A 355 -29.90 -20.74 9.37
CA PRO A 355 -29.93 -20.09 10.68
C PRO A 355 -29.55 -18.61 10.71
N GLY A 356 -29.08 -18.02 9.59
CA GLY A 356 -28.67 -16.64 9.58
C GLY A 356 -27.22 -16.44 10.00
N SER A 357 -26.96 -15.30 10.61
CA SER A 357 -25.60 -14.84 10.93
C SER A 357 -25.32 -14.96 12.43
N ALA A 358 -24.07 -14.69 12.81
CA ALA A 358 -23.65 -14.87 14.20
C ALA A 358 -22.59 -13.83 14.59
N VAL A 359 -22.52 -13.60 15.90
CA VAL A 359 -21.48 -12.79 16.51
C VAL A 359 -20.69 -13.70 17.44
N TYR A 360 -19.36 -13.61 17.35
CA TYR A 360 -18.45 -14.39 18.17
C TYR A 360 -17.66 -13.44 19.06
N LYS A 361 -17.33 -13.90 20.26
CA LYS A 361 -16.53 -13.12 21.19
C LYS A 361 -15.19 -13.77 21.41
N TRP A 362 -14.13 -12.96 21.42
CA TRP A 362 -12.78 -13.45 21.70
C TRP A 362 -12.69 -13.80 23.19
N THR A 363 -12.55 -15.08 23.46
CA THR A 363 -12.55 -15.61 24.83
C THR A 363 -11.42 -16.61 24.95
N ASP A 364 -10.52 -16.37 25.91
CA ASP A 364 -9.37 -17.25 26.15
C ASP A 364 -8.56 -17.50 24.88
N GLY A 365 -8.39 -16.45 24.10
CA GLY A 365 -7.53 -16.51 22.92
C GLY A 365 -8.18 -17.04 21.65
N LYS A 366 -9.49 -17.24 21.63
CA LYS A 366 -10.19 -17.71 20.44
C LYS A 366 -11.58 -17.13 20.34
N PHE A 367 -12.14 -17.11 19.14
CA PHE A 367 -13.53 -16.69 18.95
C PHE A 367 -14.48 -17.81 19.34
N VAL A 368 -15.47 -17.47 20.15
CA VAL A 368 -16.48 -18.38 20.66
C VAL A 368 -17.84 -17.79 20.38
N LEU A 369 -18.79 -18.63 19.95
CA LEU A 369 -20.14 -18.16 19.60
C LEU A 369 -20.74 -17.39 20.77
N TYR A 370 -21.27 -16.21 20.47
CA TYR A 370 -21.84 -15.32 21.46
C TYR A 370 -23.32 -15.07 21.22
N GLN A 371 -23.72 -14.78 19.95
CA GLN A 371 -25.10 -14.45 19.63
C GLN A 371 -25.40 -14.85 18.20
N ASN A 372 -26.58 -15.43 17.97
CA ASN A 372 -27.10 -15.65 16.62
C ASN A 372 -28.08 -14.55 16.28
N ILE A 373 -28.01 -14.07 15.03
CA ILE A 373 -28.89 -13.00 14.55
C ILE A 373 -29.46 -13.43 13.21
N PRO A 374 -30.81 -13.48 13.07
CA PRO A 374 -31.42 -13.84 11.79
C PRO A 374 -31.09 -12.78 10.73
N THR A 375 -30.59 -13.23 9.59
CA THR A 375 -30.30 -12.37 8.45
C THR A 375 -30.77 -13.07 7.18
N TYR A 376 -30.74 -12.35 6.05
CA TYR A 376 -31.26 -12.86 4.80
C TYR A 376 -30.21 -12.72 3.72
N GLN A 377 -29.40 -13.77 3.57
CA GLN A 377 -28.24 -13.81 2.71
C GLN A 377 -27.35 -12.59 2.96
N ALA A 378 -26.93 -12.46 4.21
CA ALA A 378 -26.12 -11.33 4.64
C ALA A 378 -24.82 -11.28 3.87
N GLN A 379 -24.40 -10.07 3.50
CA GLN A 379 -23.18 -9.85 2.74
C GLN A 379 -22.07 -9.23 3.58
N SER A 380 -22.44 -8.35 4.51
CA SER A 380 -21.44 -7.69 5.35
C SER A 380 -22.10 -7.13 6.59
N TRP A 381 -21.25 -6.84 7.56
CA TRP A 381 -21.60 -6.12 8.79
C TRP A 381 -20.75 -4.86 8.87
N LYS A 382 -21.30 -3.82 9.47
CA LYS A 382 -20.53 -2.62 9.76
C LYS A 382 -20.74 -2.18 11.19
N TYR A 383 -19.68 -2.10 11.95
CA TYR A 383 -19.66 -1.62 13.31
C TYR A 383 -19.40 -0.11 13.33
N PHE A 384 -20.14 0.63 14.16
CA PHE A 384 -19.91 2.05 14.33
C PHE A 384 -20.53 2.53 15.63
N THR A 385 -20.12 3.71 16.05
CA THR A 385 -20.65 4.32 17.27
C THR A 385 -21.12 5.75 16.99
N ILE A 386 -22.13 6.18 17.72
CA ILE A 386 -22.57 7.56 17.73
C ILE A 386 -22.66 7.95 19.20
N GLY A 387 -21.75 8.80 19.65
CA GLY A 387 -21.65 9.07 21.08
C GLY A 387 -21.36 7.79 21.85
N LYS A 388 -22.20 7.49 22.84
CA LYS A 388 -22.07 6.26 23.59
C LYS A 388 -22.90 5.11 23.03
N LYS A 389 -23.64 5.35 21.95
CA LYS A 389 -24.45 4.31 21.32
C LYS A 389 -23.59 3.46 20.40
N ILE A 390 -23.74 2.16 20.48
CA ILE A 390 -22.94 1.19 19.72
C ILE A 390 -23.85 0.45 18.77
N PHE A 391 -23.49 0.45 17.49
CA PHE A 391 -24.32 -0.09 16.43
C PHE A 391 -23.59 -1.11 15.58
N LEU A 392 -24.38 -2.01 14.99
CA LEU A 392 -23.90 -3.02 14.06
C LEU A 392 -24.94 -3.15 12.96
N ALA A 393 -24.59 -2.78 11.72
CA ALA A 393 -25.52 -2.79 10.60
C ALA A 393 -25.18 -3.97 9.69
N VAL A 394 -26.23 -4.70 9.26
CA VAL A 394 -26.09 -5.83 8.34
C VAL A 394 -26.64 -5.46 6.98
N ALA A 395 -25.99 -5.90 5.92
CA ALA A 395 -26.46 -5.76 4.55
C ALA A 395 -27.07 -7.08 4.11
N ASN A 396 -28.40 -7.09 3.92
CA ASN A 396 -29.14 -8.26 3.47
C ASN A 396 -29.30 -8.22 1.96
N LEU A 397 -28.86 -9.28 1.28
CA LEU A 397 -28.98 -9.36 -0.17
C LEU A 397 -30.37 -9.81 -0.61
N GLU A 398 -30.98 -10.70 0.14
CA GLU A 398 -32.26 -11.31 -0.27
C GLU A 398 -33.42 -10.84 0.57
N GLN A 399 -34.63 -11.15 0.07
CA GLN A 399 -35.88 -10.84 0.76
C GLN A 399 -36.10 -11.78 1.95
N ASN A 400 -36.90 -11.33 2.90
CA ASN A 400 -37.35 -12.23 3.96
C ASN A 400 -38.44 -13.16 3.43
N GLU A 401 -39.01 -13.99 4.32
CA GLU A 401 -40.01 -14.97 3.91
C GLU A 401 -41.34 -14.33 3.47
N ARG A 402 -41.51 -13.05 3.74
CA ARG A 402 -42.72 -12.30 3.30
C ARG A 402 -42.43 -11.47 2.05
N GLY A 403 -41.28 -11.67 1.41
CA GLY A 403 -40.95 -10.94 0.21
C GLY A 403 -40.55 -9.49 0.42
N GLN A 404 -40.16 -9.12 1.65
CA GLN A 404 -39.77 -7.76 1.97
C GLN A 404 -38.25 -7.62 1.87
N GLU A 405 -37.81 -6.54 1.21
CA GLU A 405 -36.37 -6.24 1.08
C GLU A 405 -36.00 -5.18 2.11
N PHE A 406 -35.12 -5.53 3.00
CA PHE A 406 -34.66 -4.59 4.01
C PHE A 406 -33.32 -5.03 4.60
N SER A 407 -32.62 -4.07 5.18
CA SER A 407 -31.45 -4.33 6.00
C SER A 407 -31.71 -3.78 7.40
N VAL A 408 -30.92 -4.18 8.37
CA VAL A 408 -31.22 -3.90 9.78
C VAL A 408 -30.00 -3.29 10.46
N ILE A 409 -30.26 -2.29 11.29
CA ILE A 409 -29.29 -1.73 12.20
C ILE A 409 -29.61 -2.25 13.60
N TYR A 410 -28.64 -2.89 14.23
CA TYR A 410 -28.74 -3.38 15.60
C TYR A 410 -28.00 -2.46 16.53
N LYS A 411 -28.48 -2.38 17.77
CA LYS A 411 -27.84 -1.58 18.79
C LYS A 411 -27.46 -2.48 19.97
N TRP A 412 -26.25 -2.24 20.50
CA TRP A 412 -25.80 -2.96 21.69
C TRP A 412 -26.57 -2.51 22.91
N SER A 413 -27.17 -3.47 23.60
CA SER A 413 -27.85 -3.21 24.85
C SER A 413 -26.89 -3.49 26.00
N HIS A 414 -26.53 -2.46 26.74
CA HIS A 414 -25.59 -2.63 27.86
C HIS A 414 -26.23 -3.47 28.98
N ARG A 415 -27.55 -3.41 29.11
CA ARG A 415 -28.26 -4.20 30.12
C ARG A 415 -28.32 -5.67 29.76
N LYS A 416 -28.71 -5.98 28.53
CA LYS A 416 -28.82 -7.37 28.07
C LYS A 416 -27.49 -7.95 27.60
N GLU A 417 -26.53 -7.11 27.34
CA GLU A 417 -25.21 -7.50 26.79
C GLU A 417 -25.36 -8.30 25.50
N LYS A 418 -26.17 -7.77 24.62
CA LYS A 418 -26.33 -8.33 23.27
C LYS A 418 -26.87 -7.26 22.35
N PHE A 419 -26.87 -7.57 21.05
CA PHE A 419 -27.40 -6.68 20.03
C PHE A 419 -28.89 -6.90 19.88
N VAL A 420 -29.64 -5.78 19.81
CA VAL A 420 -31.09 -5.80 19.63
C VAL A 420 -31.44 -4.95 18.41
N THR A 421 -32.56 -5.30 17.75
CA THR A 421 -33.02 -4.56 16.58
C THR A 421 -33.28 -3.10 16.95
N TYR A 422 -32.77 -2.18 16.10
CA TYR A 422 -32.93 -0.76 16.33
C TYR A 422 -33.70 -0.06 15.22
N GLN A 423 -33.28 -0.29 13.94
CA GLN A 423 -33.93 0.36 12.81
C GLN A 423 -33.88 -0.56 11.60
N ARG A 424 -34.99 -0.66 10.88
CA ARG A 424 -35.08 -1.33 9.60
C ARG A 424 -35.07 -0.29 8.50
N ILE A 425 -34.30 -0.55 7.45
CA ILE A 425 -34.18 0.35 6.30
C ILE A 425 -34.43 -0.45 5.04
N THR A 426 -35.33 0.01 4.18
CA THR A 426 -35.54 -0.63 2.89
C THR A 426 -34.31 -0.53 2.04
N THR A 427 -33.80 -1.68 1.58
CA THR A 427 -32.63 -1.76 0.70
C THR A 427 -32.95 -2.69 -0.45
N HIS A 428 -32.06 -2.70 -1.46
CA HIS A 428 -32.25 -3.52 -2.66
C HIS A 428 -30.99 -4.31 -2.91
N SER A 429 -30.99 -5.58 -2.50
CA SER A 429 -29.83 -6.45 -2.58
C SER A 429 -28.60 -5.75 -2.04
N ALA A 430 -28.67 -5.32 -0.80
CA ALA A 430 -27.60 -4.54 -0.17
C ALA A 430 -26.33 -5.38 -0.06
N ARG A 431 -25.18 -4.76 -0.32
CA ARG A 431 -23.89 -5.45 -0.24
C ARG A 431 -23.01 -4.94 0.88
N ASP A 432 -23.11 -3.64 1.22
CA ASP A 432 -22.16 -3.07 2.15
C ASP A 432 -22.74 -1.80 2.78
N TRP A 433 -22.32 -1.55 4.01
CA TRP A 433 -22.55 -0.30 4.73
C TRP A 433 -21.23 0.38 5.02
N GLU A 434 -21.22 1.70 4.95
CA GLU A 434 -20.06 2.50 5.37
C GLU A 434 -20.53 3.58 6.30
N ALA A 435 -19.85 3.72 7.45
CA ALA A 435 -20.23 4.70 8.47
C ALA A 435 -19.12 5.75 8.57
N PHE A 436 -19.53 7.02 8.68
CA PHE A 436 -18.55 8.10 8.74
C PHE A 436 -19.14 9.34 9.37
N VAL A 437 -18.25 10.29 9.68
CA VAL A 437 -18.63 11.56 10.31
C VAL A 437 -18.07 12.69 9.45
N ILE A 438 -18.93 13.66 9.12
CA ILE A 438 -18.52 14.88 8.42
C ILE A 438 -19.05 16.07 9.21
N GLU A 439 -18.15 16.98 9.61
CA GLU A 439 -18.53 18.20 10.31
C GLU A 439 -19.36 17.92 11.55
N GLY A 440 -19.00 16.87 12.28
CA GLY A 440 -19.66 16.50 13.52
C GLY A 440 -20.97 15.75 13.35
N GLU A 441 -21.41 15.51 12.13
CA GLU A 441 -22.65 14.77 11.85
C GLU A 441 -22.33 13.35 11.41
N ALA A 442 -23.16 12.41 11.87
CA ALA A 442 -22.96 10.99 11.56
C ALA A 442 -23.76 10.58 10.34
N PHE A 443 -23.13 9.79 9.50
CA PHE A 443 -23.74 9.28 8.26
C PHE A 443 -23.54 7.78 8.15
N LEU A 444 -24.44 7.14 7.41
CA LEU A 444 -24.39 5.73 7.13
C LEU A 444 -24.80 5.53 5.68
N ALA A 445 -23.94 4.92 4.87
CA ALA A 445 -24.20 4.76 3.44
C ALA A 445 -24.32 3.28 3.10
N VAL A 446 -25.32 2.94 2.28
CA VAL A 446 -25.52 1.57 1.81
C VAL A 446 -25.33 1.50 0.31
N VAL A 447 -24.70 0.42 -0.19
CA VAL A 447 -24.70 0.14 -1.62
C VAL A 447 -25.84 -0.84 -1.91
N ASN A 448 -26.71 -0.43 -2.83
CA ASN A 448 -27.76 -1.28 -3.36
C ASN A 448 -27.28 -1.87 -4.68
N HIS A 449 -27.17 -3.20 -4.71
CA HIS A 449 -26.53 -3.87 -5.84
C HIS A 449 -27.45 -3.97 -7.06
N ARG A 450 -28.70 -4.37 -6.83
CA ARG A 450 -29.66 -4.50 -7.91
C ARG A 450 -31.09 -4.54 -7.36
N GLU A 451 -32.03 -4.24 -8.24
CA GLU A 451 -33.43 -4.44 -7.96
C GLU A 451 -34.03 -5.26 -9.09
N GLY A 452 -34.38 -6.51 -8.83
CA GLY A 452 -34.66 -7.44 -9.90
C GLY A 452 -33.43 -7.67 -10.74
N ASN A 453 -33.54 -7.45 -12.03
CA ASN A 453 -32.42 -7.58 -12.96
C ASN A 453 -31.75 -6.25 -13.29
N ASN A 454 -32.21 -5.17 -12.68
CA ASN A 454 -31.64 -3.84 -12.94
C ASN A 454 -30.51 -3.55 -11.97
N HIS A 455 -29.30 -3.45 -12.49
CA HIS A 455 -28.12 -3.16 -11.67
C HIS A 455 -27.82 -1.67 -11.56
N ASN A 456 -28.55 -0.83 -12.31
CA ASN A 456 -28.30 0.60 -12.33
C ASN A 456 -29.37 1.29 -11.49
N ILE A 457 -29.15 1.33 -10.18
CA ILE A 457 -30.12 1.81 -9.24
C ILE A 457 -29.44 2.75 -8.25
N ASP A 458 -30.27 3.43 -7.44
CA ASP A 458 -29.75 4.36 -6.44
C ASP A 458 -29.21 3.61 -5.25
N SER A 459 -28.01 3.97 -4.85
CA SER A 459 -27.50 3.70 -3.52
C SER A 459 -27.76 4.93 -2.65
N VAL A 460 -27.78 4.76 -1.34
CA VAL A 460 -28.34 5.78 -0.47
C VAL A 460 -27.38 6.14 0.65
N ILE A 461 -27.31 7.42 0.96
CA ILE A 461 -26.56 7.96 2.09
C ILE A 461 -27.58 8.49 3.09
N TYR A 462 -27.52 7.98 4.33
CA TYR A 462 -28.41 8.38 5.42
C TYR A 462 -27.67 9.26 6.40
N ARG A 463 -28.40 10.19 7.02
CA ARG A 463 -27.87 11.07 8.04
C ARG A 463 -28.58 10.81 9.36
N TRP A 464 -27.81 10.76 10.44
CA TRP A 464 -28.35 10.58 11.78
C TRP A 464 -29.10 11.84 12.21
N ASN A 465 -30.34 11.67 12.65
CA ASN A 465 -31.13 12.76 13.21
C ASN A 465 -31.06 12.65 14.73
N PRO A 466 -30.34 13.56 15.41
CA PRO A 466 -30.21 13.45 16.87
C PRO A 466 -31.52 13.61 17.62
N SER A 467 -32.51 14.31 17.03
CA SER A 467 -33.80 14.52 17.68
C SER A 467 -34.65 13.25 17.74
N THR A 468 -34.64 12.47 16.66
CA THR A 468 -35.43 11.22 16.61
C THR A 468 -34.61 10.00 16.98
N GLY A 469 -33.30 10.08 16.85
CA GLY A 469 -32.41 8.92 17.04
C GLY A 469 -32.51 7.92 15.91
N LEU A 470 -32.83 8.38 14.72
CA LEU A 470 -32.97 7.51 13.55
C LEU A 470 -32.19 8.07 12.37
N PHE A 471 -31.82 7.18 11.46
CA PHE A 471 -31.22 7.57 10.20
C PHE A 471 -32.28 7.94 9.19
N GLU A 472 -32.04 9.03 8.47
CA GLU A 472 -32.96 9.55 7.45
C GLU A 472 -32.21 9.75 6.15
N THR A 473 -32.88 9.58 5.01
CA THR A 473 -32.26 9.75 3.71
C THR A 473 -31.70 11.17 3.57
N ASN A 474 -30.43 11.25 3.21
CA ASN A 474 -29.76 12.52 2.95
C ASN A 474 -29.48 12.73 1.47
N GLN A 475 -29.01 11.68 0.78
CA GLN A 475 -28.64 11.80 -0.61
C GLN A 475 -28.73 10.43 -1.28
N THR A 476 -29.14 10.41 -2.55
CA THR A 476 -29.09 9.20 -3.36
C THR A 476 -28.09 9.43 -4.49
N ILE A 477 -27.36 8.37 -4.82
CA ILE A 477 -26.37 8.40 -5.89
C ILE A 477 -26.61 7.15 -6.73
N GLN A 478 -26.79 7.34 -8.04
CA GLN A 478 -26.95 6.18 -8.91
C GLN A 478 -25.65 5.42 -9.03
N THR A 479 -25.69 4.11 -8.83
CA THR A 479 -24.55 3.21 -8.93
C THR A 479 -24.86 2.07 -9.88
N SER A 480 -23.86 1.26 -10.21
CA SER A 480 -24.01 0.17 -11.16
C SER A 480 -23.52 -1.13 -10.54
N GLY A 481 -24.43 -1.96 -10.06
CA GLY A 481 -24.10 -3.20 -9.42
C GLY A 481 -23.09 -3.02 -8.30
N ALA A 482 -23.28 -2.00 -7.47
CA ALA A 482 -22.29 -1.59 -6.51
C ALA A 482 -22.03 -2.67 -5.44
N TYR A 483 -20.78 -2.83 -5.04
CA TYR A 483 -20.35 -3.78 -4.02
C TYR A 483 -19.83 -3.12 -2.76
N ASP A 484 -19.30 -1.90 -2.84
CA ASP A 484 -18.57 -1.32 -1.73
C ASP A 484 -18.62 0.20 -1.76
N TRP A 485 -18.75 0.79 -0.56
CA TRP A 485 -18.47 2.20 -0.32
C TRP A 485 -17.23 2.29 0.56
N GLU A 486 -16.31 3.17 0.21
CA GLU A 486 -15.14 3.42 1.05
C GLU A 486 -15.04 4.91 1.32
N PHE A 487 -15.13 5.29 2.61
CA PHE A 487 -15.01 6.68 3.03
C PHE A 487 -13.59 6.97 3.47
N PHE A 488 -13.09 8.17 3.13
CA PHE A 488 -11.80 8.62 3.63
C PHE A 488 -11.76 10.12 3.65
N ALA A 489 -10.87 10.66 4.50
CA ALA A 489 -10.67 12.10 4.64
C ALA A 489 -9.20 12.42 4.37
N ILE A 490 -8.98 13.49 3.62
CA ILE A 490 -7.63 13.99 3.35
C ILE A 490 -7.63 15.46 3.70
N GLY A 491 -6.92 15.83 4.79
CA GLY A 491 -6.97 17.18 5.30
C GLY A 491 -8.39 17.56 5.65
N PRO A 492 -8.88 18.71 5.17
CA PRO A 492 -10.26 19.12 5.45
C PRO A 492 -11.30 18.51 4.51
N TYR A 493 -10.89 17.67 3.56
CA TYR A 493 -11.78 17.14 2.53
C TYR A 493 -12.22 15.73 2.85
N SER A 494 -13.51 15.44 2.59
CA SER A 494 -14.10 14.11 2.80
C SER A 494 -14.49 13.51 1.46
N PHE A 495 -14.17 12.22 1.29
CA PHE A 495 -14.38 11.51 0.04
C PHE A 495 -15.13 10.21 0.29
N LEU A 496 -15.85 9.76 -0.74
CA LEU A 496 -16.57 8.50 -0.71
C LEU A 496 -16.39 7.83 -2.07
N ALA A 497 -15.81 6.65 -2.09
CA ALA A 497 -15.56 5.90 -3.32
C ALA A 497 -16.52 4.74 -3.42
N VAL A 498 -17.07 4.49 -4.62
CA VAL A 498 -17.95 3.35 -4.87
C VAL A 498 -17.26 2.37 -5.79
N ALA A 499 -17.39 1.08 -5.49
CA ALA A 499 -16.96 0.01 -6.38
C ALA A 499 -18.17 -0.42 -7.22
N ASN A 500 -18.18 0.02 -8.48
CA ASN A 500 -19.21 -0.38 -9.44
C ASN A 500 -18.77 -1.64 -10.14
N THR A 501 -19.54 -2.72 -9.95
CA THR A 501 -19.11 -4.03 -10.42
C THR A 501 -19.68 -4.40 -11.78
N PHE A 502 -20.93 -4.05 -12.04
CA PHE A 502 -21.62 -4.57 -13.22
C PHE A 502 -22.81 -3.68 -13.58
N ASN A 503 -22.93 -3.35 -14.85
CA ASN A 503 -24.05 -2.48 -15.28
C ASN A 503 -25.16 -3.24 -16.01
N GLY A 504 -25.12 -4.57 -15.93
CA GLY A 504 -26.08 -5.41 -16.66
C GLY A 504 -25.54 -5.96 -17.95
N THR A 505 -24.49 -5.34 -18.49
CA THR A 505 -23.87 -5.73 -19.74
C THR A 505 -22.39 -6.05 -19.56
N SER A 506 -21.69 -5.27 -18.76
CA SER A 506 -20.24 -5.36 -18.67
C SER A 506 -19.79 -5.11 -17.24
N THR A 507 -18.67 -5.76 -16.87
CA THR A 507 -17.94 -5.45 -15.62
C THR A 507 -16.84 -4.45 -15.87
N ASN A 508 -16.57 -4.08 -17.11
CA ASN A 508 -15.52 -3.11 -17.45
C ASN A 508 -16.17 -1.73 -17.47
N ILE A 509 -16.37 -1.17 -16.28
CA ILE A 509 -17.12 0.06 -16.11
C ILE A 509 -16.40 0.97 -15.14
N TYR A 510 -16.80 2.23 -15.14
CA TYR A 510 -16.20 3.23 -14.26
C TYR A 510 -16.73 3.12 -12.84
N SER A 511 -15.81 3.08 -11.90
CA SER A 511 -16.10 3.33 -10.50
C SER A 511 -15.82 4.80 -10.22
N HIS A 512 -16.46 5.35 -9.18
CA HIS A 512 -16.43 6.80 -8.97
C HIS A 512 -15.97 7.14 -7.57
N ILE A 513 -15.26 8.26 -7.48
CA ILE A 513 -14.87 8.87 -6.22
C ILE A 513 -15.63 10.19 -6.11
N TYR A 514 -16.32 10.40 -5.00
CA TYR A 514 -17.09 11.60 -4.74
C TYR A 514 -16.42 12.41 -3.64
N ILE A 515 -16.58 13.72 -3.72
CA ILE A 515 -16.06 14.64 -2.72
C ILE A 515 -17.23 15.40 -2.08
N TRP A 516 -17.15 15.63 -0.77
CA TRP A 516 -18.18 16.37 -0.04
C TRP A 516 -17.96 17.86 -0.23
N LEU A 517 -18.91 18.53 -0.87
CA LEU A 517 -18.86 19.97 -1.10
C LEU A 517 -20.25 20.55 -0.87
N SER A 518 -20.35 21.59 -0.05
CA SER A 518 -21.60 22.33 0.16
C SER A 518 -22.75 21.41 0.55
N GLY A 519 -22.50 20.46 1.44
CA GLY A 519 -23.56 19.65 2.02
C GLY A 519 -23.95 18.41 1.24
N SER A 520 -23.22 18.05 0.19
CA SER A 520 -23.52 16.83 -0.56
C SER A 520 -22.27 16.29 -1.25
N PHE A 521 -22.32 15.05 -1.64
CA PHE A 521 -21.23 14.44 -2.40
C PHE A 521 -21.39 14.75 -3.89
N GLN A 522 -20.30 15.14 -4.51
CA GLN A 522 -20.24 15.47 -5.93
C GLN A 522 -19.10 14.73 -6.58
N LEU A 523 -19.23 14.43 -7.86
CA LEU A 523 -18.22 13.63 -8.55
C LEU A 523 -16.87 14.32 -8.54
N PHE A 524 -15.84 13.57 -8.09
CA PHE A 524 -14.47 14.04 -8.06
C PHE A 524 -13.63 13.39 -9.16
N GLN A 525 -13.72 12.08 -9.31
CA GLN A 525 -12.92 11.35 -10.29
C GLN A 525 -13.61 10.04 -10.66
N SER A 526 -13.48 9.64 -11.93
CA SER A 526 -13.94 8.34 -12.39
C SER A 526 -12.73 7.52 -12.81
N ILE A 527 -12.72 6.25 -12.40
CA ILE A 527 -11.61 5.34 -12.69
C ILE A 527 -12.19 4.08 -13.32
N LEU A 528 -11.64 3.66 -14.46
CA LEU A 528 -12.08 2.44 -15.12
C LEU A 528 -11.66 1.23 -14.29
N THR A 529 -12.62 0.39 -13.94
CA THR A 529 -12.39 -0.80 -13.14
C THR A 529 -12.97 -2.02 -13.84
N PHE A 530 -12.67 -3.20 -13.30
CA PHE A 530 -13.06 -4.47 -13.93
C PHE A 530 -13.70 -5.35 -12.88
N GLY A 531 -15.03 -5.26 -12.78
CA GLY A 531 -15.75 -5.99 -11.75
C GLY A 531 -15.32 -5.58 -10.37
N ALA A 532 -15.17 -4.28 -10.13
CA ALA A 532 -14.67 -3.79 -8.86
C ALA A 532 -15.52 -4.29 -7.70
N ALA A 533 -14.87 -4.87 -6.69
CA ALA A 533 -15.56 -5.44 -5.53
C ALA A 533 -15.22 -4.71 -4.24
N ASP A 534 -14.12 -3.98 -4.20
CA ASP A 534 -13.65 -3.36 -2.96
C ASP A 534 -12.70 -2.22 -3.27
N TRP A 535 -12.78 -1.17 -2.47
CA TRP A 535 -11.78 -0.13 -2.39
C TRP A 535 -11.18 -0.16 -0.98
N GLU A 536 -9.86 -0.05 -0.90
CA GLU A 536 -9.19 0.06 0.40
C GLU A 536 -8.32 1.30 0.38
N VAL A 537 -8.60 2.24 1.29
CA VAL A 537 -7.77 3.43 1.43
C VAL A 537 -6.74 3.19 2.53
N PHE A 538 -5.52 3.66 2.32
CA PHE A 538 -4.49 3.53 3.34
C PHE A 538 -3.44 4.61 3.16
N HIS A 539 -2.67 4.82 4.22
CA HIS A 539 -1.61 5.81 4.28
C HIS A 539 -0.28 5.13 4.58
N ILE A 540 0.75 5.54 3.85
CA ILE A 540 2.13 5.15 4.18
C ILE A 540 2.91 6.44 4.28
N GLY A 541 3.34 6.79 5.50
CA GLY A 541 3.89 8.11 5.74
C GLY A 541 2.84 9.18 5.46
N ASP A 542 3.19 10.16 4.65
CA ASP A 542 2.26 11.20 4.24
C ASP A 542 1.61 10.94 2.89
N ARG A 543 1.81 9.75 2.32
CA ARG A 543 1.25 9.37 1.02
C ARG A 543 -0.09 8.69 1.22
N VAL A 544 -1.02 8.95 0.30
CA VAL A 544 -2.37 8.41 0.37
C VAL A 544 -2.59 7.51 -0.84
N PHE A 545 -3.04 6.28 -0.57
CA PHE A 545 -3.25 5.27 -1.59
C PHE A 545 -4.68 4.75 -1.56
N LEU A 546 -5.12 4.26 -2.71
CA LEU A 546 -6.45 3.68 -2.87
C LEU A 546 -6.29 2.43 -3.74
N ALA A 547 -6.58 1.27 -3.17
CA ALA A 547 -6.46 0.00 -3.89
C ALA A 547 -7.84 -0.52 -4.27
N VAL A 548 -7.99 -0.97 -5.51
CA VAL A 548 -9.23 -1.57 -5.97
C VAL A 548 -9.02 -3.07 -6.19
N ALA A 549 -10.00 -3.87 -5.76
CA ALA A 549 -10.02 -5.30 -6.05
C ALA A 549 -10.86 -5.47 -7.31
N ASN A 550 -10.20 -5.82 -8.40
CA ASN A 550 -10.86 -6.10 -9.68
C ASN A 550 -11.14 -7.60 -9.76
N SER A 551 -12.44 -7.96 -9.81
CA SER A 551 -12.80 -9.37 -9.69
C SER A 551 -12.76 -10.11 -11.01
N HIS A 552 -13.20 -9.48 -12.10
CA HIS A 552 -13.17 -10.17 -13.39
C HIS A 552 -13.52 -9.20 -14.50
N SER A 553 -13.19 -9.62 -15.71
CA SER A 553 -13.51 -8.87 -16.92
C SER A 553 -14.53 -9.65 -17.74
N TYR A 554 -15.67 -9.02 -17.99
CA TYR A 554 -16.77 -9.60 -18.74
C TYR A 554 -17.47 -8.50 -19.53
N ASP A 555 -17.79 -8.81 -20.77
CA ASP A 555 -18.60 -7.91 -21.60
C ASP A 555 -19.42 -8.79 -22.52
N SER A 556 -20.75 -8.67 -22.40
CA SER A 556 -21.66 -9.52 -23.18
C SER A 556 -21.55 -9.29 -24.69
N ARG A 557 -20.97 -8.17 -25.10
CA ARG A 557 -20.81 -7.83 -26.52
C ARG A 557 -19.52 -8.37 -27.13
N ILE A 558 -18.64 -8.95 -26.32
CA ILE A 558 -17.32 -9.41 -26.75
C ILE A 558 -17.16 -10.86 -26.32
N PRO A 559 -16.60 -11.77 -27.16
CA PRO A 559 -16.33 -13.13 -26.70
C PRO A 559 -15.40 -13.14 -25.49
N ALA A 560 -15.71 -13.99 -24.52
CA ALA A 560 -14.97 -14.03 -23.27
C ALA A 560 -13.51 -14.41 -23.53
N PRO A 561 -12.55 -13.69 -22.93
CA PRO A 561 -11.14 -14.10 -23.02
C PRO A 561 -10.90 -15.38 -22.22
N SER A 562 -9.78 -16.04 -22.48
CA SER A 562 -9.50 -17.33 -21.88
C SER A 562 -9.25 -17.24 -20.37
N ASN A 563 -8.84 -16.08 -19.85
CA ASN A 563 -8.50 -15.91 -18.44
C ASN A 563 -9.08 -14.62 -17.87
N PHE A 564 -10.38 -14.43 -17.99
CA PHE A 564 -10.94 -13.16 -17.57
C PHE A 564 -11.11 -13.01 -16.03
N TYR A 565 -10.80 -14.06 -15.25
CA TYR A 565 -10.73 -13.97 -13.79
C TYR A 565 -9.32 -13.63 -13.30
N ALA A 566 -8.31 -13.87 -14.12
CA ALA A 566 -6.94 -13.52 -13.79
C ALA A 566 -6.65 -12.15 -14.39
N ILE A 567 -6.86 -11.10 -13.59
CA ILE A 567 -6.71 -9.74 -14.07
C ILE A 567 -5.97 -8.89 -13.04
N ASN A 568 -5.49 -7.76 -13.47
CA ASN A 568 -4.80 -6.84 -12.57
C ASN A 568 -5.78 -6.11 -11.67
N SER A 569 -5.48 -6.14 -10.38
CA SER A 569 -6.03 -5.18 -9.44
C SER A 569 -5.03 -4.03 -9.35
N SER A 570 -5.51 -2.83 -9.08
CA SER A 570 -4.68 -1.64 -9.23
C SER A 570 -4.63 -0.85 -7.93
N ILE A 571 -3.48 -0.25 -7.70
CA ILE A 571 -3.26 0.67 -6.59
C ILE A 571 -3.03 2.06 -7.18
N TYR A 572 -3.76 3.03 -6.67
CA TYR A 572 -3.67 4.42 -7.09
C TYR A 572 -3.11 5.25 -5.96
N GLU A 573 -2.32 6.26 -6.31
CA GLU A 573 -1.78 7.19 -5.34
C GLU A 573 -2.30 8.59 -5.63
N LEU A 574 -2.66 9.33 -4.57
CA LEU A 574 -3.08 10.71 -4.74
C LEU A 574 -1.92 11.57 -5.17
N ASN A 575 -2.07 12.19 -6.33
CA ASN A 575 -1.11 13.18 -6.83
C ASN A 575 -1.66 14.56 -6.49
N ILE A 576 -0.99 15.22 -5.54
CA ILE A 576 -1.49 16.48 -5.02
C ILE A 576 -1.48 17.58 -6.10
N THR A 577 -0.43 17.58 -6.93
CA THR A 577 -0.33 18.59 -7.98
C THR A 577 -1.43 18.41 -9.04
N ALA A 578 -1.70 17.18 -9.44
CA ALA A 578 -2.74 16.89 -10.42
C ALA A 578 -4.13 16.89 -9.80
N GLN A 579 -4.24 16.82 -8.49
CA GLN A 579 -5.51 16.73 -7.74
C GLN A 579 -6.35 15.57 -8.21
N MET A 580 -5.69 14.41 -8.33
CA MET A 580 -6.37 13.19 -8.75
C MET A 580 -5.55 11.99 -8.32
N PHE A 581 -6.20 10.85 -8.28
CA PHE A 581 -5.51 9.59 -8.04
C PHE A 581 -4.93 9.11 -9.37
N VAL A 582 -3.66 8.75 -9.36
CA VAL A 582 -2.98 8.22 -10.54
C VAL A 582 -2.51 6.81 -10.26
N LYS A 583 -2.50 5.98 -11.28
CA LYS A 583 -2.11 4.59 -11.10
C LYS A 583 -0.66 4.51 -10.61
N PHE A 584 -0.47 3.78 -9.51
CA PHE A 584 0.83 3.56 -8.93
C PHE A 584 1.37 2.17 -9.26
N GLN A 585 0.51 1.14 -9.19
CA GLN A 585 0.97 -0.25 -9.37
C GLN A 585 -0.19 -1.14 -9.78
N ASP A 586 0.10 -2.13 -10.63
CA ASP A 586 -0.81 -3.22 -10.93
C ASP A 586 -0.28 -4.50 -10.30
N LEU A 587 -1.19 -5.27 -9.72
CA LEU A 587 -0.88 -6.58 -9.13
C LEU A 587 -1.84 -7.60 -9.72
N LEU A 588 -1.29 -8.67 -10.30
CA LEU A 588 -2.14 -9.72 -10.87
C LEU A 588 -2.86 -10.46 -9.75
N THR A 589 -4.18 -10.50 -9.83
CA THR A 589 -5.01 -11.16 -8.83
C THR A 589 -5.98 -12.11 -9.52
N TYR A 590 -6.69 -12.92 -8.72
CA TYR A 590 -7.57 -13.96 -9.22
C TYR A 590 -8.94 -13.78 -8.58
N SER A 591 -9.84 -13.17 -9.35
CA SER A 591 -11.18 -12.82 -8.86
C SER A 591 -11.10 -12.17 -7.48
N ALA A 592 -10.31 -11.10 -7.39
CA ALA A 592 -10.09 -10.43 -6.12
C ALA A 592 -11.38 -9.80 -5.61
N LEU A 593 -11.68 -10.02 -4.32
CA LEU A 593 -12.91 -9.50 -3.72
C LEU A 593 -12.67 -8.54 -2.57
N ASP A 594 -11.43 -8.46 -2.07
CA ASP A 594 -11.13 -7.62 -0.92
C ASP A 594 -9.64 -7.33 -0.83
N TRP A 595 -9.33 -6.15 -0.34
CA TRP A 595 -8.00 -5.77 0.11
C TRP A 595 -8.07 -5.38 1.58
N GLU A 596 -7.09 -5.82 2.36
CA GLU A 596 -6.97 -5.37 3.74
C GLU A 596 -5.57 -4.86 3.99
N PHE A 597 -5.47 -3.63 4.48
CA PHE A 597 -4.19 -3.01 4.82
C PHE A 597 -3.92 -3.22 6.30
N PHE A 598 -2.68 -3.59 6.63
CA PHE A 598 -2.29 -3.76 8.03
C PHE A 598 -0.80 -3.52 8.17
N SER A 599 -0.36 -3.36 9.42
CA SER A 599 1.05 -3.12 9.73
C SER A 599 1.53 -4.10 10.78
N VAL A 600 2.80 -4.48 10.68
CA VAL A 600 3.49 -5.23 11.72
C VAL A 600 4.80 -4.50 11.96
N GLY A 601 4.96 -3.97 13.17
CA GLY A 601 6.09 -3.10 13.44
C GLY A 601 6.09 -1.90 12.52
N ASP A 602 7.20 -1.68 11.83
CA ASP A 602 7.32 -0.57 10.89
C ASP A 602 6.95 -0.97 9.46
N ASP A 603 6.64 -2.23 9.22
CA ASP A 603 6.33 -2.71 7.88
C ASP A 603 4.85 -2.59 7.60
N SER A 604 4.53 -2.21 6.36
CA SER A 604 3.16 -2.08 5.89
C SER A 604 2.84 -3.18 4.89
N PHE A 605 1.64 -3.71 4.98
CA PHE A 605 1.21 -4.85 4.18
C PHE A 605 -0.18 -4.65 3.61
N LEU A 606 -0.42 -5.31 2.46
CA LEU A 606 -1.75 -5.49 1.89
C LEU A 606 -1.97 -6.99 1.69
N VAL A 607 -3.13 -7.48 2.08
CA VAL A 607 -3.51 -8.84 1.75
C VAL A 607 -4.73 -8.80 0.83
N VAL A 608 -4.70 -9.65 -0.19
CA VAL A 608 -5.79 -9.73 -1.17
C VAL A 608 -6.60 -10.99 -0.93
N ALA A 609 -7.91 -10.90 -1.14
CA ALA A 609 -8.78 -12.08 -1.14
C ALA A 609 -8.88 -12.57 -2.58
N ASN A 610 -8.04 -13.54 -2.94
CA ASN A 610 -8.14 -14.23 -4.22
C ASN A 610 -9.15 -15.34 -4.08
N SER A 611 -10.24 -15.28 -4.85
CA SER A 611 -11.35 -16.21 -4.63
C SER A 611 -11.46 -17.31 -5.66
N PHE A 612 -11.05 -17.07 -6.91
CA PHE A 612 -11.34 -17.99 -8.00
C PHE A 612 -10.39 -17.74 -9.18
N ASP A 613 -9.84 -18.81 -9.75
CA ASP A 613 -8.92 -18.65 -10.88
C ASP A 613 -9.56 -19.06 -12.22
N GLY A 614 -10.85 -19.34 -12.21
CA GLY A 614 -11.55 -19.85 -13.38
C GLY A 614 -11.78 -21.34 -13.34
N PHE A 615 -11.11 -22.05 -12.43
CA PHE A 615 -11.21 -23.50 -12.32
C PHE A 615 -11.55 -23.97 -10.91
N THR A 616 -10.93 -23.35 -9.91
CA THR A 616 -11.10 -23.78 -8.53
C THR A 616 -11.16 -22.56 -7.60
N PHE A 617 -11.85 -22.74 -6.47
CA PHE A 617 -11.89 -21.75 -5.40
C PHE A 617 -10.81 -21.99 -4.35
N SER A 618 -10.03 -23.05 -4.50
CA SER A 618 -8.95 -23.39 -3.57
C SER A 618 -7.63 -22.86 -4.16
N ILE A 619 -7.35 -21.60 -3.88
CA ILE A 619 -6.19 -20.92 -4.45
C ILE A 619 -5.53 -20.07 -3.36
N ASN A 620 -4.32 -19.60 -3.66
CA ASN A 620 -3.57 -18.80 -2.70
C ASN A 620 -4.03 -17.35 -2.72
N SER A 621 -4.29 -16.82 -1.54
CA SER A 621 -4.32 -15.38 -1.32
C SER A 621 -2.90 -14.94 -0.98
N ILE A 622 -2.59 -13.66 -1.16
CA ILE A 622 -1.21 -13.21 -1.08
C ILE A 622 -1.11 -12.01 -0.16
N ILE A 623 -0.11 -12.02 0.72
CA ILE A 623 0.28 -10.85 1.49
C ILE A 623 1.42 -10.17 0.75
N TYR A 624 1.25 -8.89 0.46
CA TYR A 624 2.27 -8.07 -0.17
C TYR A 624 2.86 -7.13 0.87
N ARG A 625 4.19 -6.97 0.83
CA ARG A 625 4.90 -6.05 1.73
C ARG A 625 5.31 -4.81 0.97
N TRP A 626 5.15 -3.65 1.60
CA TRP A 626 5.59 -2.39 1.03
C TRP A 626 7.11 -2.33 1.02
N GLN A 627 7.68 -2.06 -0.14
CA GLN A 627 9.13 -2.02 -0.34
C GLN A 627 9.59 -0.66 -0.88
N GLY A 628 8.93 0.42 -0.47
CA GLY A 628 9.34 1.75 -0.88
C GLY A 628 9.07 2.01 -2.36
N TYR A 629 10.12 2.38 -3.09
CA TYR A 629 9.96 2.71 -4.50
C TYR A 629 9.45 1.54 -5.33
N GLU A 630 9.73 0.34 -4.89
CA GLU A 630 9.32 -0.87 -5.59
C GLU A 630 7.82 -1.13 -5.46
N GLY A 631 7.18 -0.45 -4.51
CA GLY A 631 5.77 -0.68 -4.24
C GLY A 631 5.56 -1.92 -3.40
N PHE A 632 4.48 -2.62 -3.64
CA PHE A 632 4.13 -3.83 -2.90
C PHE A 632 4.69 -5.05 -3.60
N VAL A 633 5.34 -5.92 -2.83
CA VAL A 633 5.99 -7.13 -3.34
C VAL A 633 5.44 -8.33 -2.60
N ALA A 634 5.12 -9.41 -3.33
CA ALA A 634 4.56 -10.61 -2.72
C ALA A 634 5.52 -11.16 -1.67
N ALA A 635 5.02 -11.37 -0.47
CA ALA A 635 5.81 -11.84 0.66
C ALA A 635 5.35 -13.21 1.17
N HIS A 636 4.06 -13.43 1.26
CA HIS A 636 3.53 -14.69 1.79
C HIS A 636 2.37 -15.17 0.93
N HIS A 637 2.32 -16.46 0.70
CA HIS A 637 1.24 -17.10 -0.03
C HIS A 637 0.43 -17.94 0.95
N LEU A 638 -0.87 -17.64 1.04
CA LEU A 638 -1.74 -18.26 2.04
C LEU A 638 -2.78 -19.11 1.34
N PRO A 639 -2.82 -20.43 1.56
CA PRO A 639 -3.89 -21.26 0.98
C PRO A 639 -5.24 -20.85 1.55
N THR A 640 -6.18 -20.50 0.67
CA THR A 640 -7.53 -20.13 1.07
C THR A 640 -8.55 -20.86 0.18
N VAL A 641 -9.79 -20.94 0.65
CA VAL A 641 -10.87 -21.55 -0.12
C VAL A 641 -12.01 -20.54 -0.19
N GLY A 642 -12.30 -20.05 -1.41
CA GLY A 642 -13.37 -19.10 -1.61
C GLY A 642 -13.21 -17.85 -0.76
N CYS A 643 -11.98 -17.36 -0.66
CA CYS A 643 -11.67 -16.22 0.20
C CYS A 643 -12.45 -14.99 -0.25
N ARG A 644 -13.15 -14.35 0.68
CA ARG A 644 -14.01 -13.24 0.32
C ARG A 644 -13.67 -11.94 1.05
N ASP A 645 -13.27 -12.03 2.31
CA ASP A 645 -13.07 -10.85 3.14
C ASP A 645 -11.96 -11.14 4.13
N TRP A 646 -11.06 -10.21 4.30
CA TRP A 646 -9.98 -10.26 5.27
C TRP A 646 -10.19 -9.20 6.32
N GLU A 647 -9.93 -9.55 7.58
CA GLU A 647 -9.91 -8.58 8.69
C GLU A 647 -8.62 -8.78 9.49
N ALA A 648 -7.89 -7.70 9.69
CA ALA A 648 -6.69 -7.71 10.54
C ALA A 648 -7.07 -7.21 11.92
N PHE A 649 -6.56 -7.87 12.96
CA PHE A 649 -6.83 -7.42 14.32
C PHE A 649 -5.68 -7.79 15.24
N ASN A 650 -5.60 -7.08 16.35
CA ASN A 650 -4.55 -7.27 17.35
C ASN A 650 -5.16 -7.56 18.70
N THR A 651 -4.47 -8.40 19.47
CA THR A 651 -4.78 -8.62 20.87
C THR A 651 -3.50 -8.43 21.69
N THR A 652 -3.61 -8.59 23.01
CA THR A 652 -2.41 -8.54 23.83
C THR A 652 -1.44 -9.68 23.54
N GLU A 653 -1.91 -10.73 22.89
CA GLU A 653 -1.11 -11.92 22.59
C GLU A 653 -0.53 -11.95 21.19
N GLY A 654 -0.89 -11.00 20.35
CA GLY A 654 -0.33 -10.95 19.01
C GLY A 654 -1.23 -10.30 18.00
N SER A 655 -0.85 -10.49 16.73
CA SER A 655 -1.56 -9.96 15.58
C SER A 655 -2.11 -11.09 14.74
N TYR A 656 -3.27 -10.87 14.17
CA TYR A 656 -4.02 -11.93 13.50
C TYR A 656 -4.67 -11.42 12.21
N LEU A 657 -4.97 -12.36 11.31
CA LEU A 657 -5.81 -12.15 10.16
C LEU A 657 -6.94 -13.16 10.19
N LEU A 658 -8.14 -12.70 9.88
CA LEU A 658 -9.32 -13.57 9.78
C LEU A 658 -9.86 -13.47 8.36
N TYR A 659 -10.08 -14.61 7.69
CA TYR A 659 -10.72 -14.56 6.40
C TYR A 659 -12.02 -15.34 6.40
N SER A 660 -13.00 -14.81 5.67
CA SER A 660 -14.27 -15.47 5.47
C SER A 660 -14.23 -16.33 4.20
N SER A 661 -14.79 -17.53 4.29
CA SER A 661 -14.92 -18.39 3.12
C SER A 661 -16.34 -18.37 2.61
N ALA A 662 -16.49 -18.00 1.33
CA ALA A 662 -17.80 -17.98 0.68
C ALA A 662 -18.16 -19.33 0.05
N LYS A 663 -17.31 -20.36 0.23
CA LYS A 663 -17.53 -21.65 -0.40
C LYS A 663 -17.62 -22.82 0.57
N GLU A 664 -17.34 -22.58 1.84
CA GLU A 664 -17.50 -23.62 2.85
C GLU A 664 -17.86 -22.99 4.20
N PRO A 665 -18.51 -23.72 5.09
CA PRO A 665 -18.91 -23.16 6.39
C PRO A 665 -17.74 -23.22 7.38
N LEU A 666 -16.58 -22.81 6.93
CA LEU A 666 -15.36 -22.82 7.73
C LEU A 666 -14.54 -21.62 7.33
N SER A 667 -14.42 -20.68 8.23
CA SER A 667 -13.51 -19.53 8.07
C SER A 667 -12.28 -19.77 8.94
N LYS A 668 -11.22 -18.98 8.77
CA LYS A 668 -9.98 -19.25 9.48
C LYS A 668 -9.38 -18.00 10.06
N VAL A 669 -8.86 -18.15 11.27
CA VAL A 669 -8.03 -17.14 11.91
C VAL A 669 -6.57 -17.60 11.76
N LEU A 670 -5.73 -16.71 11.27
CA LEU A 670 -4.31 -16.94 11.10
C LEU A 670 -3.55 -16.05 12.07
N LYS A 671 -2.47 -16.56 12.62
CA LYS A 671 -1.63 -15.77 13.52
C LYS A 671 -0.38 -15.32 12.79
N LEU A 672 -0.07 -14.04 12.92
CA LEU A 672 1.12 -13.46 12.34
C LEU A 672 2.28 -13.66 13.31
N LYS A 673 3.22 -14.53 12.95
CA LYS A 673 4.36 -14.81 13.82
C LYS A 673 5.46 -13.81 13.53
N THR A 674 5.94 -13.18 14.59
CA THR A 674 6.92 -12.10 14.49
C THR A 674 8.20 -12.47 15.21
N THR A 675 9.30 -11.82 14.79
CA THR A 675 10.60 -11.95 15.45
C THR A 675 11.16 -10.59 15.82
#